data_5bdadc353bf929211399dd47b83d6ebd
#
_entry.id   5bdadc353bf929211399dd47b83d6ebd
#
_cell.length_a   1.000
_cell.length_b   1.000
_cell.length_c   1.000
_cell.angle_alpha   90.00
_cell.angle_beta   90.00
_cell.angle_gamma   90.00
#
_symmetry.space_group_name_H-M   'P 1'
#
loop_
_entity.id
_entity.type
_entity.pdbx_description
1 polymer ?
#
loop_
_entity_poly.entity_id
_entity_poly.type
_entity_poly.pdbx_seq_one_letter_code
_entity_poly.pdbx_strand_id
1 'polypeptide(L)'
;MSGRFESSPLARRNFVKLLGAAAGVTVAATLADKTPVAGAMGNTSDQERPIRLSAVSGLQKVGMVNPMIGTGWHGHMFPGATAPFGLVQLSPDTAGISEPLWNKRWDIYHWDHCSGYHYPDDTILGFTHTHLQGTGAKDLGDVLLMPVVQDANWGWNAGRPSGEHEAQITYLGHNTGWVSRDGDHAYASRFSHDHEKASPGYYAVDLITPGVHAELTATTRCGMHRYSYSNVPADKKRGVILDLVHGLGCTVYHAELNIESPTRITGKRFTHGWAPDRKVYFVIESSKPFTHLDVSVDGAVRKAAVGDRLSGVQMKAIFTHAADDDRLTIRVGISCTGIKGARRNLAAEIPHWDFDSVRHSTEKKWEKALGAITAELPSRELSETFYTAAYHGMVAPATFNDVDGAYRGEDRRNHPNPGFTNYTTLSIWDIYRGEFPYMMFTQPNRINDVINTLLVDYQQLNENSLPVWPLWGNETWCMTGFHVVGMIAAAYVRGYRGYDVEKVYAAMRTTALVGATANNNKALQAQFRSLGYVASTPGQQSVSRTLDFCYDYWCVGAMAQMLGKYDDAKRFYKLSQNYKNLFDPSTGFMRGKLADGSWRKPFEPDREYWADYTESDAWQATFNVMQDVQGLIDLYGSDEAFIAKLDAFFTAPSRVFSSSPDISGMVGQDAQGNEPSNHIPYLYPFAGAPWKTQYWVRRVAALYNNTPDGIPGNDDCGQLSSWFALTALGFYPVNAVNGVYILGSPLVRRAVMRDPAGGGTFSIIAENNRPENCYIKRAKLNGKILDRAWITHGEILAGGELELDMSAKPEKDWGRDRKVRPPSSLLV
;
A
#
# COMPACT_ATOMS: atom_id res chain seq x y z
N MET A 1 -15.53 -34.83 -16.28
CA MET A 1 -16.00 -35.12 -14.91
C MET A 1 -15.73 -33.85 -14.10
N SER A 2 -16.78 -33.12 -13.77
CA SER A 2 -16.74 -31.83 -13.11
C SER A 2 -16.72 -32.04 -11.58
N GLY A 3 -15.58 -31.87 -10.96
CA GLY A 3 -15.49 -31.83 -9.50
C GLY A 3 -15.67 -30.39 -9.01
N ARG A 4 -16.80 -30.09 -8.40
CA ARG A 4 -17.03 -28.85 -7.65
C ARG A 4 -16.17 -28.91 -6.39
N PHE A 5 -15.30 -27.93 -6.21
CA PHE A 5 -14.63 -27.69 -4.92
C PHE A 5 -15.52 -26.78 -4.08
N GLU A 6 -16.16 -27.36 -3.09
CA GLU A 6 -16.81 -26.63 -2.00
C GLU A 6 -15.73 -26.12 -1.05
N SER A 7 -15.69 -24.82 -0.82
CA SER A 7 -14.84 -24.20 0.20
C SER A 7 -15.43 -24.50 1.60
N SER A 8 -14.81 -25.43 2.32
CA SER A 8 -15.21 -25.82 3.67
C SER A 8 -14.94 -24.71 4.71
N PRO A 9 -15.87 -24.44 5.63
CA PRO A 9 -15.66 -23.51 6.75
C PRO A 9 -14.57 -23.91 7.75
N LEU A 10 -14.03 -25.11 7.63
CA LEU A 10 -12.99 -25.67 8.54
C LEU A 10 -11.60 -25.03 8.35
N ALA A 11 -11.30 -24.46 7.19
CA ALA A 11 -10.00 -23.86 6.93
C ALA A 11 -9.72 -22.60 7.78
N ARG A 12 -10.77 -21.81 8.09
CA ARG A 12 -10.67 -20.62 8.94
C ARG A 12 -10.47 -20.92 10.42
N ARG A 13 -10.95 -22.06 10.91
CA ARG A 13 -10.78 -22.46 12.32
C ARG A 13 -9.33 -22.80 12.69
N ASN A 14 -8.53 -23.21 11.74
CA ASN A 14 -7.13 -23.60 12.01
C ASN A 14 -6.19 -22.41 12.09
N PHE A 15 -6.48 -21.30 11.40
CA PHE A 15 -5.70 -20.08 11.49
C PHE A 15 -5.77 -19.45 12.90
N VAL A 16 -6.96 -19.36 13.46
CA VAL A 16 -7.19 -18.84 14.83
C VAL A 16 -6.55 -19.73 15.90
N LYS A 17 -6.45 -21.07 15.68
CA LYS A 17 -5.82 -21.98 16.64
C LYS A 17 -4.28 -21.93 16.63
N LEU A 18 -3.65 -21.59 15.50
CA LEU A 18 -2.18 -21.47 15.46
C LEU A 18 -1.67 -20.17 16.11
N LEU A 19 -2.42 -19.08 16.05
CA LEU A 19 -2.08 -17.81 16.71
C LEU A 19 -2.31 -17.86 18.23
N GLY A 20 -3.26 -18.66 18.72
CA GLY A 20 -3.57 -18.80 20.14
C GLY A 20 -2.54 -19.60 20.96
N ALA A 21 -1.59 -20.29 20.34
CA ALA A 21 -0.59 -21.12 21.02
C ALA A 21 0.75 -20.40 21.28
N ALA A 22 0.97 -19.22 20.73
CA ALA A 22 2.21 -18.46 20.87
C ALA A 22 2.18 -17.33 21.92
N ALA A 23 1.02 -17.04 22.52
CA ALA A 23 0.85 -15.95 23.48
C ALA A 23 0.92 -16.42 24.94
N GLY A 24 2.05 -16.99 25.33
CA GLY A 24 2.31 -17.44 26.70
C GLY A 24 3.61 -16.88 27.29
N VAL A 25 4.08 -15.71 26.87
CA VAL A 25 5.20 -15.01 27.54
C VAL A 25 4.79 -13.60 27.90
N THR A 26 4.45 -13.42 29.17
CA THR A 26 4.24 -12.12 29.77
C THR A 26 5.60 -11.43 29.90
N VAL A 27 5.94 -10.56 28.98
CA VAL A 27 7.04 -9.60 29.17
C VAL A 27 6.45 -8.41 29.93
N ALA A 28 6.73 -8.35 31.23
CA ALA A 28 6.53 -7.15 32.02
C ALA A 28 7.55 -6.09 31.57
N ALA A 29 7.16 -5.23 30.64
CA ALA A 29 7.92 -4.02 30.35
C ALA A 29 7.76 -3.06 31.51
N THR A 30 8.75 -2.94 32.36
CA THR A 30 8.91 -1.85 33.30
C THR A 30 9.11 -0.55 32.51
N LEU A 31 8.07 0.25 32.44
CA LEU A 31 8.16 1.65 32.01
C LEU A 31 9.06 2.39 33.03
N ALA A 32 10.32 2.57 32.67
CA ALA A 32 11.16 3.53 33.34
C ALA A 32 10.74 4.94 32.88
N ASP A 33 10.18 5.70 33.80
CA ASP A 33 9.96 7.13 33.68
C ASP A 33 11.27 7.82 33.25
N LYS A 34 11.38 8.22 32.01
CA LYS A 34 12.41 9.15 31.55
C LYS A 34 11.80 10.52 31.42
N THR A 35 11.93 11.30 32.52
CA THR A 35 11.83 12.75 32.46
C THR A 35 12.82 13.27 31.40
N PRO A 36 12.44 14.23 30.56
CA PRO A 36 13.37 14.83 29.61
C PRO A 36 14.39 15.68 30.41
N VAL A 37 15.64 15.30 30.31
CA VAL A 37 16.77 16.12 30.74
C VAL A 37 16.79 17.35 29.83
N ALA A 38 16.54 18.53 30.41
CA ALA A 38 16.74 19.81 29.75
C ALA A 38 18.24 20.01 29.50
N GLY A 39 18.69 19.65 28.30
CA GLY A 39 20.01 20.04 27.82
C GLY A 39 20.05 21.54 27.57
N ALA A 40 20.99 22.25 28.25
CA ALA A 40 21.24 23.67 28.09
C ALA A 40 21.51 24.00 26.61
N MET A 41 20.59 24.70 25.96
CA MET A 41 20.82 25.30 24.64
C MET A 41 21.77 26.48 24.83
N GLY A 42 23.01 26.31 24.31
CA GLY A 42 23.89 27.40 24.09
C GLY A 42 23.29 28.39 23.09
N ASN A 43 23.20 29.66 23.48
CA ASN A 43 22.83 30.77 22.63
C ASN A 43 23.85 30.92 21.51
N THR A 44 23.54 30.44 20.30
CA THR A 44 24.12 30.93 19.05
C THR A 44 22.99 31.57 18.27
N SER A 45 23.02 32.91 18.21
CA SER A 45 22.16 33.74 17.38
C SER A 45 22.60 33.62 15.91
N ASP A 46 22.25 32.53 15.26
CA ASP A 46 22.16 32.48 13.79
C ASP A 46 20.71 32.71 13.43
N GLN A 47 20.44 33.92 12.90
CA GLN A 47 19.19 34.24 12.25
C GLN A 47 19.08 33.34 11.02
N GLU A 48 18.35 32.24 11.12
CA GLU A 48 17.93 31.43 9.96
C GLU A 48 17.13 32.32 9.01
N ARG A 49 17.74 32.67 7.89
CA ARG A 49 17.06 33.34 6.79
C ARG A 49 16.03 32.37 6.23
N PRO A 50 14.75 32.76 6.06
CA PRO A 50 13.75 31.89 5.45
C PRO A 50 14.21 31.51 4.03
N ILE A 51 14.25 30.23 3.74
CA ILE A 51 14.53 29.70 2.41
C ILE A 51 13.39 30.18 1.50
N ARG A 52 13.69 31.06 0.55
CA ARG A 52 12.68 31.56 -0.39
C ARG A 52 12.25 30.44 -1.34
N LEU A 53 10.99 30.42 -1.78
CA LEU A 53 10.45 29.45 -2.77
C LEU A 53 11.29 29.37 -4.06
N SER A 54 12.01 30.43 -4.45
CA SER A 54 12.99 30.40 -5.52
C SER A 54 14.17 29.47 -5.24
N ALA A 55 14.49 29.20 -3.96
CA ALA A 55 15.50 28.20 -3.58
C ALA A 55 14.88 26.78 -3.54
N VAL A 56 13.61 26.64 -3.19
CA VAL A 56 12.88 25.36 -3.20
C VAL A 56 12.60 24.89 -4.62
N SER A 57 12.37 25.78 -5.58
CA SER A 57 12.20 25.43 -6.99
C SER A 57 13.45 24.87 -7.68
N GLY A 58 14.61 25.02 -7.06
CA GLY A 58 15.90 24.44 -7.51
C GLY A 58 16.31 23.15 -6.79
N LEU A 59 15.57 22.72 -5.74
CA LEU A 59 15.83 21.47 -5.05
C LEU A 59 15.32 20.30 -5.89
N GLN A 60 16.19 19.32 -6.15
CA GLN A 60 15.79 18.04 -6.70
C GLN A 60 14.98 17.30 -5.63
N LYS A 61 13.68 17.10 -5.85
CA LYS A 61 12.77 16.45 -4.89
C LYS A 61 13.14 14.98 -4.65
N VAL A 62 13.67 14.33 -5.70
CA VAL A 62 14.25 12.99 -5.61
C VAL A 62 15.31 12.89 -4.51
N GLY A 63 16.13 13.94 -4.30
CA GLY A 63 17.13 14.00 -3.24
C GLY A 63 16.55 14.14 -1.81
N MET A 64 15.25 14.36 -1.67
CA MET A 64 14.54 14.38 -0.39
C MET A 64 13.78 13.09 -0.11
N VAL A 65 13.73 12.14 -1.04
CA VAL A 65 13.09 10.85 -0.83
C VAL A 65 14.07 9.87 -0.21
N ASN A 66 13.66 9.26 0.88
CA ASN A 66 14.38 8.16 1.54
C ASN A 66 13.55 6.88 1.47
N PRO A 67 13.79 5.99 0.48
CA PRO A 67 13.01 4.75 0.35
C PRO A 67 13.16 3.75 1.50
N MET A 68 14.05 4.02 2.48
CA MET A 68 14.16 3.20 3.69
C MET A 68 13.06 3.48 4.71
N ILE A 69 12.32 4.59 4.61
CA ILE A 69 11.19 4.88 5.49
C ILE A 69 10.10 3.82 5.29
N GLY A 70 9.64 3.21 6.37
CA GLY A 70 8.61 2.17 6.35
C GLY A 70 9.13 0.76 6.03
N THR A 71 10.46 0.58 5.87
CA THR A 71 11.05 -0.76 5.64
C THR A 71 11.31 -1.54 6.93
N GLY A 72 11.21 -0.87 8.07
CA GLY A 72 11.22 -1.50 9.39
C GLY A 72 9.80 -1.65 9.95
N TRP A 73 9.71 -2.33 11.08
CA TRP A 73 8.47 -2.63 11.77
C TRP A 73 7.37 -3.07 10.80
N HIS A 74 6.20 -2.43 10.81
CA HIS A 74 4.98 -2.86 10.11
C HIS A 74 4.68 -2.03 8.86
N GLY A 75 5.62 -1.20 8.37
CA GLY A 75 5.39 -0.38 7.18
C GLY A 75 5.31 -1.18 5.88
N HIS A 76 5.94 -2.35 5.83
CA HIS A 76 6.01 -3.27 4.69
C HIS A 76 6.40 -2.59 3.37
N MET A 77 7.39 -1.69 3.46
CA MET A 77 7.98 -1.03 2.29
C MET A 77 9.23 -1.75 1.82
N PHE A 78 9.61 -1.53 0.58
CA PHE A 78 10.85 -2.03 -0.01
C PHE A 78 11.71 -0.85 -0.51
N PRO A 79 13.06 -0.91 -0.36
CA PRO A 79 13.94 0.19 -0.74
C PRO A 79 14.38 0.16 -2.20
N GLY A 80 13.98 -0.85 -2.97
CA GLY A 80 14.50 -1.13 -4.30
C GLY A 80 14.08 -0.14 -5.38
N ALA A 81 14.64 -0.35 -6.58
CA ALA A 81 14.40 0.51 -7.72
C ALA A 81 13.05 0.23 -8.37
N THR A 82 12.25 1.28 -8.54
CA THR A 82 11.00 1.25 -9.33
C THR A 82 10.79 2.56 -10.07
N ALA A 83 10.04 2.54 -11.16
CA ALA A 83 9.53 3.74 -11.81
C ALA A 83 8.18 4.13 -11.21
N PRO A 84 7.70 5.40 -11.35
CA PRO A 84 6.35 5.75 -10.91
C PRO A 84 5.30 4.81 -11.52
N PHE A 85 4.49 4.17 -10.67
CA PHE A 85 3.47 3.18 -11.08
C PHE A 85 4.04 2.03 -11.92
N GLY A 86 5.28 1.60 -11.64
CA GLY A 86 5.97 0.56 -12.40
C GLY A 86 5.42 -0.84 -12.10
N LEU A 87 5.42 -1.71 -13.12
CA LEU A 87 5.18 -3.16 -12.95
C LEU A 87 6.38 -3.83 -12.28
N VAL A 88 7.59 -3.29 -12.50
CA VAL A 88 8.82 -3.79 -11.89
C VAL A 88 9.13 -2.99 -10.62
N GLN A 89 9.25 -3.72 -9.51
CA GLN A 89 9.80 -3.29 -8.24
C GLN A 89 11.03 -4.16 -7.98
N LEU A 90 12.20 -3.69 -8.43
CA LEU A 90 13.45 -4.44 -8.35
C LEU A 90 14.14 -4.16 -7.01
N SER A 91 14.01 -5.09 -6.06
CA SER A 91 14.43 -4.89 -4.67
C SER A 91 15.12 -6.13 -4.11
N PRO A 92 15.99 -5.97 -3.08
CA PRO A 92 16.48 -7.10 -2.31
C PRO A 92 15.36 -7.71 -1.48
N ASP A 93 15.37 -9.04 -1.37
CA ASP A 93 14.67 -9.79 -0.35
C ASP A 93 15.66 -10.16 0.75
N THR A 94 15.28 -9.98 2.02
CA THR A 94 16.19 -10.12 3.16
C THR A 94 15.74 -11.18 4.16
N ALA A 95 16.64 -11.53 5.07
CA ALA A 95 16.37 -12.39 6.22
C ALA A 95 17.29 -12.02 7.39
N GLY A 96 16.76 -12.12 8.61
CA GLY A 96 17.52 -11.86 9.83
C GLY A 96 18.11 -13.12 10.47
N ILE A 97 19.26 -12.95 11.15
CA ILE A 97 19.96 -14.02 11.88
C ILE A 97 19.93 -13.73 13.40
N SER A 98 18.97 -13.03 13.93
CA SER A 98 19.01 -12.46 15.28
C SER A 98 18.64 -13.38 16.45
N GLU A 99 18.20 -14.63 16.22
CA GLU A 99 17.72 -15.53 17.29
C GLU A 99 18.39 -16.92 17.30
N PRO A 100 18.40 -17.69 18.42
CA PRO A 100 19.07 -19.00 18.52
C PRO A 100 18.69 -20.01 17.44
N LEU A 101 19.63 -20.82 16.96
CA LEU A 101 19.57 -21.66 15.75
C LEU A 101 18.33 -22.57 15.60
N TRP A 102 17.69 -22.97 16.67
CA TRP A 102 16.45 -23.74 16.61
C TRP A 102 15.20 -22.88 16.42
N ASN A 103 15.30 -21.54 16.64
CA ASN A 103 14.31 -20.52 16.27
C ASN A 103 14.75 -19.70 15.04
N LYS A 104 15.99 -19.84 14.59
CA LYS A 104 16.54 -19.14 13.41
C LYS A 104 16.02 -19.80 12.15
N ARG A 105 14.82 -19.46 11.85
CA ARG A 105 14.33 -19.57 10.49
C ARG A 105 14.84 -18.35 9.75
N TRP A 106 15.29 -18.56 8.55
CA TRP A 106 15.26 -17.55 7.49
C TRP A 106 13.80 -17.20 7.29
N ASP A 107 13.29 -16.21 8.04
CA ASP A 107 11.86 -16.02 8.15
C ASP A 107 11.39 -14.95 7.17
N ILE A 108 11.72 -15.12 5.87
CA ILE A 108 11.03 -14.44 4.77
C ILE A 108 9.51 -14.68 4.82
N TYR A 109 9.08 -15.61 5.65
CA TYR A 109 7.69 -15.96 5.87
C TYR A 109 7.11 -15.30 7.13
N HIS A 110 7.95 -14.59 7.88
CA HIS A 110 7.44 -13.75 8.96
C HIS A 110 6.58 -12.62 8.37
N TRP A 111 5.57 -12.17 9.13
CA TRP A 111 4.67 -11.12 8.65
C TRP A 111 5.41 -9.81 8.29
N ASP A 112 6.49 -9.47 8.98
CA ASP A 112 7.31 -8.29 8.71
C ASP A 112 7.98 -8.28 7.31
N HIS A 113 8.03 -9.43 6.62
CA HIS A 113 8.60 -9.60 5.29
C HIS A 113 7.54 -9.64 4.17
N CYS A 114 6.36 -9.04 4.35
CA CYS A 114 5.34 -9.04 3.30
C CYS A 114 5.82 -8.37 1.99
N SER A 115 6.73 -7.40 2.07
CA SER A 115 7.38 -6.77 0.91
C SER A 115 8.80 -7.30 0.60
N GLY A 116 9.20 -8.43 1.20
CA GLY A 116 10.49 -9.07 0.96
C GLY A 116 11.67 -8.50 1.74
N TYR A 117 11.72 -7.21 1.96
CA TYR A 117 12.77 -6.51 2.71
C TYR A 117 12.28 -6.15 4.12
N HIS A 118 13.16 -6.35 5.13
CA HIS A 118 12.94 -5.85 6.47
C HIS A 118 14.22 -5.23 7.02
N TYR A 119 14.20 -3.96 7.41
CA TYR A 119 15.40 -3.18 7.77
C TYR A 119 16.28 -3.80 8.86
N PRO A 120 15.77 -4.45 9.93
CA PRO A 120 16.62 -5.08 10.95
C PRO A 120 17.46 -6.27 10.46
N ASP A 121 17.24 -6.76 9.23
CA ASP A 121 17.95 -7.90 8.69
C ASP A 121 19.39 -7.56 8.30
N ASP A 122 20.26 -8.58 8.28
CA ASP A 122 21.68 -8.48 7.93
C ASP A 122 22.09 -9.34 6.72
N THR A 123 21.11 -9.98 6.07
CA THR A 123 21.36 -10.94 5.00
C THR A 123 20.43 -10.72 3.83
N ILE A 124 21.01 -10.56 2.63
CA ILE A 124 20.27 -10.48 1.34
C ILE A 124 20.20 -11.89 0.74
N LEU A 125 18.96 -12.33 0.42
CA LEU A 125 18.68 -13.57 -0.27
C LEU A 125 18.89 -13.45 -1.79
N GLY A 126 18.63 -12.29 -2.35
CA GLY A 126 18.74 -11.96 -3.74
C GLY A 126 17.88 -10.78 -4.12
N PHE A 127 17.81 -10.49 -5.41
CA PHE A 127 17.06 -9.35 -5.96
C PHE A 127 15.91 -9.86 -6.82
N THR A 128 14.67 -9.66 -6.36
CA THR A 128 13.47 -10.02 -7.12
C THR A 128 12.88 -8.80 -7.85
N HIS A 129 12.05 -9.04 -8.87
CA HIS A 129 11.55 -8.01 -9.78
C HIS A 129 10.13 -7.55 -9.46
N THR A 130 9.48 -8.16 -8.48
CA THR A 130 8.10 -7.83 -8.11
C THR A 130 7.91 -7.85 -6.61
N HIS A 131 7.31 -6.79 -6.07
CA HIS A 131 7.03 -6.66 -4.63
C HIS A 131 5.67 -6.01 -4.42
N LEU A 132 5.00 -6.40 -3.33
CA LEU A 132 3.86 -5.65 -2.82
C LEU A 132 4.35 -4.44 -2.02
N GLN A 133 3.54 -3.41 -1.95
CA GLN A 133 3.82 -2.21 -1.19
C GLN A 133 2.88 -2.08 0.00
N GLY A 134 3.42 -2.16 1.19
CA GLY A 134 2.72 -1.83 2.42
C GLY A 134 1.60 -2.78 2.83
N THR A 135 1.45 -3.93 2.19
CA THR A 135 0.34 -4.84 2.49
C THR A 135 0.65 -5.80 3.63
N GLY A 136 -0.34 -6.10 4.48
CA GLY A 136 -0.27 -7.15 5.49
C GLY A 136 -0.39 -8.59 4.94
N ALA A 137 -0.42 -8.76 3.62
CA ALA A 137 -0.48 -10.05 2.93
C ALA A 137 0.73 -10.25 2.03
N LYS A 138 1.18 -11.51 1.93
CA LYS A 138 2.37 -11.90 1.16
C LYS A 138 1.99 -12.41 -0.22
N ASP A 139 2.68 -11.93 -1.26
CA ASP A 139 2.74 -12.52 -2.60
C ASP A 139 3.92 -11.90 -3.38
N LEU A 140 4.11 -12.31 -4.63
CA LEU A 140 5.12 -11.82 -5.56
C LEU A 140 6.52 -12.40 -5.28
N GLY A 141 7.60 -11.61 -5.40
CA GLY A 141 8.98 -12.09 -5.28
C GLY A 141 9.43 -12.91 -6.49
N ASP A 142 9.18 -12.40 -7.71
CA ASP A 142 9.44 -13.13 -8.95
C ASP A 142 10.82 -12.87 -9.50
N VAL A 143 11.40 -13.91 -10.13
CA VAL A 143 12.64 -13.85 -10.93
C VAL A 143 13.78 -13.29 -10.09
N LEU A 144 14.19 -14.07 -9.07
CA LEU A 144 15.31 -13.70 -8.21
C LEU A 144 16.63 -13.89 -8.97
N LEU A 145 17.48 -12.86 -8.94
CA LEU A 145 18.87 -12.90 -9.39
C LEU A 145 19.80 -12.58 -8.22
N MET A 146 20.93 -13.34 -8.12
CA MET A 146 21.95 -13.09 -7.09
C MET A 146 23.34 -13.35 -7.66
N PRO A 147 24.30 -12.39 -7.56
CA PRO A 147 25.68 -12.64 -7.95
C PRO A 147 26.36 -13.60 -6.99
N VAL A 148 27.14 -14.53 -7.52
CA VAL A 148 27.83 -15.56 -6.75
C VAL A 148 29.28 -15.70 -7.16
N VAL A 149 30.11 -16.13 -6.19
CA VAL A 149 31.55 -16.34 -6.35
C VAL A 149 31.93 -17.69 -5.78
N GLN A 150 32.80 -18.44 -6.50
CA GLN A 150 33.28 -19.75 -6.08
C GLN A 150 33.95 -19.68 -4.69
N ASP A 151 33.64 -20.67 -3.83
CA ASP A 151 34.11 -20.80 -2.45
C ASP A 151 33.61 -19.72 -1.46
N ALA A 152 32.74 -18.80 -1.91
CA ALA A 152 32.08 -17.81 -1.04
C ALA A 152 30.59 -18.16 -0.83
N ASN A 153 29.77 -17.95 -1.87
CA ASN A 153 28.35 -18.27 -1.86
C ASN A 153 27.91 -19.03 -3.12
N TRP A 154 28.83 -19.79 -3.73
CA TRP A 154 28.58 -20.58 -4.93
C TRP A 154 27.75 -21.83 -4.62
N GLY A 155 26.61 -21.97 -5.21
CA GLY A 155 25.81 -23.17 -5.14
C GLY A 155 24.41 -22.95 -4.64
N TRP A 156 23.64 -23.99 -4.72
CA TRP A 156 22.31 -24.15 -4.13
C TRP A 156 22.19 -25.57 -3.62
N ASN A 157 21.30 -25.81 -2.69
CA ASN A 157 20.90 -27.17 -2.41
C ASN A 157 19.94 -27.65 -3.49
N ALA A 158 20.43 -28.59 -4.31
CA ALA A 158 19.65 -29.23 -5.37
C ALA A 158 18.73 -30.35 -4.82
N GLY A 159 18.86 -30.70 -3.54
CA GLY A 159 18.12 -31.78 -2.91
C GLY A 159 16.80 -31.31 -2.29
N ARG A 160 15.83 -32.21 -2.19
CA ARG A 160 14.71 -32.02 -1.25
C ARG A 160 15.27 -31.79 0.15
N PRO A 161 14.67 -30.90 0.94
CA PRO A 161 14.99 -30.83 2.36
C PRO A 161 14.91 -32.21 2.98
N SER A 162 15.90 -32.62 3.76
CA SER A 162 15.83 -33.89 4.48
C SER A 162 14.69 -33.81 5.49
N GLY A 163 13.81 -34.82 5.51
CA GLY A 163 12.49 -34.80 6.14
C GLY A 163 12.41 -34.59 7.65
N GLU A 164 13.52 -34.32 8.35
CA GLU A 164 13.50 -34.06 9.81
C GLU A 164 13.27 -32.57 10.17
N HIS A 165 13.30 -31.63 9.21
CA HIS A 165 13.26 -30.22 9.50
C HIS A 165 12.33 -29.42 8.56
N GLU A 166 11.41 -30.09 7.87
CA GLU A 166 10.44 -29.47 6.98
C GLU A 166 9.32 -28.81 7.79
N ALA A 167 9.14 -27.51 7.63
CA ALA A 167 7.92 -26.82 8.04
C ALA A 167 7.09 -26.52 6.82
N GLN A 168 5.92 -27.14 6.71
CA GLN A 168 4.94 -26.78 5.73
C GLN A 168 4.24 -25.50 6.17
N ILE A 169 4.34 -24.44 5.37
CA ILE A 169 3.65 -23.18 5.63
C ILE A 169 2.35 -23.19 4.85
N THR A 170 1.24 -23.10 5.58
CA THR A 170 -0.09 -23.00 5.01
C THR A 170 -0.62 -21.58 5.22
N TYR A 171 -0.81 -20.84 4.14
CA TYR A 171 -1.44 -19.53 4.17
C TYR A 171 -2.84 -19.62 3.56
N LEU A 172 -3.87 -19.16 4.27
CA LEU A 172 -5.29 -19.23 3.88
C LEU A 172 -5.75 -20.64 3.43
N GLY A 173 -5.18 -21.69 4.01
CA GLY A 173 -5.52 -23.07 3.67
C GLY A 173 -4.79 -23.64 2.44
N HIS A 174 -3.89 -22.89 1.83
CA HIS A 174 -3.03 -23.34 0.74
C HIS A 174 -1.61 -23.61 1.26
N ASN A 175 -1.00 -24.70 0.78
CA ASN A 175 0.42 -24.99 1.04
C ASN A 175 1.25 -23.97 0.25
N THR A 176 1.91 -23.04 0.94
CA THR A 176 2.64 -21.94 0.34
C THR A 176 4.13 -22.22 0.14
N GLY A 177 4.57 -23.47 0.30
CA GLY A 177 5.93 -23.88 0.03
C GLY A 177 6.61 -24.58 1.21
N TRP A 178 7.81 -25.07 0.97
CA TRP A 178 8.69 -25.70 1.92
C TRP A 178 9.82 -24.75 2.29
N VAL A 179 10.13 -24.62 3.57
CA VAL A 179 11.34 -23.94 4.06
C VAL A 179 12.33 -24.98 4.50
N SER A 180 13.48 -25.05 3.83
CA SER A 180 14.61 -25.80 4.32
C SER A 180 15.33 -24.99 5.41
N ARG A 181 15.68 -25.64 6.51
CA ARG A 181 16.45 -25.02 7.59
C ARG A 181 17.88 -24.68 7.21
N ASP A 182 18.48 -25.43 6.29
CA ASP A 182 19.90 -25.36 6.02
C ASP A 182 20.19 -25.43 4.51
N GLY A 183 19.98 -24.32 3.78
CA GLY A 183 20.65 -24.22 2.48
C GLY A 183 19.86 -23.95 1.23
N ASP A 184 18.55 -23.66 1.29
CA ASP A 184 17.81 -23.24 0.08
C ASP A 184 18.36 -21.93 -0.49
N HIS A 185 19.00 -21.14 0.37
CA HIS A 185 19.65 -19.87 0.01
C HIS A 185 21.14 -19.90 0.37
N ALA A 186 21.84 -21.00 0.09
CA ALA A 186 23.30 -21.09 0.27
C ALA A 186 24.07 -19.99 -0.49
N TYR A 187 23.44 -19.39 -1.49
CA TYR A 187 23.94 -18.27 -2.27
C TYR A 187 23.70 -16.89 -1.62
N ALA A 188 23.04 -16.80 -0.51
CA ALA A 188 22.76 -15.54 0.19
C ALA A 188 24.04 -14.82 0.64
N SER A 189 23.95 -13.54 0.89
CA SER A 189 25.09 -12.72 1.33
C SER A 189 24.74 -11.88 2.53
N ARG A 190 25.66 -11.79 3.47
CA ARG A 190 25.62 -10.73 4.48
C ARG A 190 25.81 -9.37 3.83
N PHE A 191 25.22 -8.33 4.42
CA PHE A 191 25.39 -6.93 4.03
C PHE A 191 25.39 -6.01 5.27
N SER A 192 25.65 -4.73 5.07
CA SER A 192 25.57 -3.70 6.10
C SER A 192 24.88 -2.47 5.53
N HIS A 193 24.01 -1.85 6.32
CA HIS A 193 23.34 -0.60 5.96
C HIS A 193 24.33 0.57 5.74
N ASP A 194 25.54 0.52 6.30
CA ASP A 194 26.59 1.50 6.05
C ASP A 194 27.07 1.51 4.59
N HIS A 195 26.83 0.39 3.87
CA HIS A 195 27.21 0.17 2.48
C HIS A 195 26.00 -0.05 1.58
N GLU A 196 24.83 0.42 2.00
CA GLU A 196 23.58 0.34 1.29
C GLU A 196 23.11 1.75 0.88
N LYS A 197 22.55 1.89 -0.31
CA LYS A 197 22.00 3.15 -0.82
C LYS A 197 20.71 2.90 -1.57
N ALA A 198 19.70 3.69 -1.25
CA ALA A 198 18.42 3.72 -1.95
C ALA A 198 18.05 5.14 -2.36
N SER A 199 17.47 5.28 -3.53
CA SER A 199 16.82 6.51 -4.02
C SER A 199 15.78 6.14 -5.07
N PRO A 200 14.82 7.02 -5.40
CA PRO A 200 13.82 6.70 -6.42
C PRO A 200 14.42 6.21 -7.74
N GLY A 201 14.14 4.97 -8.09
CA GLY A 201 14.66 4.31 -9.29
C GLY A 201 16.09 3.75 -9.20
N TYR A 202 16.67 3.71 -8.02
CA TYR A 202 18.03 3.19 -7.81
C TYR A 202 18.22 2.55 -6.44
N TYR A 203 18.92 1.42 -6.41
CA TYR A 203 19.39 0.76 -5.21
C TYR A 203 20.81 0.24 -5.41
N ALA A 204 21.66 0.26 -4.38
CA ALA A 204 22.99 -0.32 -4.39
C ALA A 204 23.39 -0.87 -3.03
N VAL A 205 24.19 -1.94 -3.02
CA VAL A 205 24.70 -2.57 -1.81
C VAL A 205 26.00 -3.33 -2.05
N ASP A 206 26.83 -3.39 -1.01
CA ASP A 206 28.01 -4.26 -0.99
C ASP A 206 27.63 -5.62 -0.37
N LEU A 207 27.68 -6.65 -1.20
CA LEU A 207 27.48 -8.04 -0.80
C LEU A 207 28.77 -8.57 -0.18
N ILE A 208 28.81 -8.69 1.15
CA ILE A 208 30.03 -8.96 1.92
C ILE A 208 30.56 -10.38 1.62
N THR A 209 29.68 -11.39 1.59
CA THR A 209 30.08 -12.80 1.42
C THR A 209 30.80 -13.05 0.10
N PRO A 210 30.28 -12.64 -1.09
CA PRO A 210 30.99 -12.80 -2.34
C PRO A 210 31.96 -11.65 -2.65
N GLY A 211 31.95 -10.55 -1.89
CA GLY A 211 32.77 -9.37 -2.18
C GLY A 211 32.35 -8.63 -3.45
N VAL A 212 31.04 -8.57 -3.75
CA VAL A 212 30.49 -8.00 -4.98
C VAL A 212 29.68 -6.75 -4.67
N HIS A 213 29.95 -5.66 -5.41
CA HIS A 213 29.08 -4.49 -5.40
C HIS A 213 27.94 -4.67 -6.40
N ALA A 214 26.70 -4.59 -5.92
CA ALA A 214 25.47 -4.72 -6.71
C ALA A 214 24.76 -3.38 -6.82
N GLU A 215 24.35 -3.02 -8.04
CA GLU A 215 23.54 -1.84 -8.33
C GLU A 215 22.32 -2.24 -9.16
N LEU A 216 21.18 -1.65 -8.83
CA LEU A 216 19.89 -1.93 -9.46
C LEU A 216 19.25 -0.63 -9.95
N THR A 217 18.61 -0.69 -11.11
CA THR A 217 17.70 0.35 -11.61
C THR A 217 16.56 -0.29 -12.37
N ALA A 218 15.44 0.43 -12.50
CA ALA A 218 14.26 -0.10 -13.17
C ALA A 218 13.57 0.96 -14.03
N THR A 219 12.91 0.47 -15.08
CA THR A 219 11.92 1.20 -15.86
C THR A 219 10.51 0.69 -15.49
N THR A 220 9.49 1.04 -16.26
CA THR A 220 8.12 0.60 -15.94
C THR A 220 7.97 -0.93 -15.94
N ARG A 221 8.63 -1.65 -16.90
CA ARG A 221 8.45 -3.11 -17.09
C ARG A 221 9.75 -3.89 -17.10
N CYS A 222 10.88 -3.22 -16.87
CA CYS A 222 12.19 -3.84 -16.96
C CYS A 222 13.07 -3.46 -15.78
N GLY A 223 13.89 -4.41 -15.33
CA GLY A 223 14.95 -4.20 -14.37
C GLY A 223 16.33 -4.25 -15.04
N MET A 224 17.31 -3.55 -14.47
CA MET A 224 18.69 -3.60 -14.87
C MET A 224 19.61 -3.73 -13.66
N HIS A 225 20.50 -4.71 -13.70
CA HIS A 225 21.48 -4.99 -12.66
C HIS A 225 22.87 -4.68 -13.19
N ARG A 226 23.73 -4.16 -12.31
CA ARG A 226 25.17 -4.01 -12.56
C ARG A 226 25.92 -4.61 -11.37
N TYR A 227 26.71 -5.64 -11.62
CA TYR A 227 27.54 -6.31 -10.63
C TYR A 227 29.01 -6.02 -10.89
N SER A 228 29.74 -5.59 -9.85
CA SER A 228 31.17 -5.31 -9.91
C SER A 228 31.93 -6.33 -9.05
N TYR A 229 32.81 -7.08 -9.68
CA TYR A 229 33.62 -8.15 -9.09
C TYR A 229 35.08 -7.73 -8.86
N SER A 230 35.36 -6.43 -8.82
CA SER A 230 36.75 -5.90 -8.74
C SER A 230 37.50 -6.38 -7.49
N ASN A 231 36.82 -6.76 -6.43
CA ASN A 231 37.43 -7.30 -5.22
C ASN A 231 37.54 -8.85 -5.20
N VAL A 232 37.09 -9.50 -6.27
CA VAL A 232 37.08 -10.97 -6.36
C VAL A 232 38.39 -11.44 -7.03
N PRO A 233 39.16 -12.39 -6.43
CA PRO A 233 40.37 -12.94 -7.04
C PRO A 233 40.13 -13.49 -8.44
N ALA A 234 41.09 -13.32 -9.34
CA ALA A 234 40.95 -13.69 -10.76
C ALA A 234 40.84 -15.22 -10.98
N ASP A 235 41.27 -16.04 -10.03
CA ASP A 235 41.19 -17.51 -10.07
C ASP A 235 39.79 -18.04 -9.66
N LYS A 236 38.93 -17.19 -9.12
CA LYS A 236 37.58 -17.59 -8.69
C LYS A 236 36.57 -17.47 -9.81
N LYS A 237 35.71 -18.49 -9.95
CA LYS A 237 34.56 -18.42 -10.86
C LYS A 237 33.58 -17.36 -10.37
N ARG A 238 33.03 -16.62 -11.32
CA ARG A 238 32.01 -15.58 -11.12
C ARG A 238 30.74 -15.99 -11.83
N GLY A 239 29.60 -15.77 -11.20
CA GLY A 239 28.36 -16.17 -11.82
C GLY A 239 27.18 -15.41 -11.21
N VAL A 240 26.00 -15.75 -11.72
CA VAL A 240 24.71 -15.27 -11.23
C VAL A 240 23.78 -16.46 -11.08
N ILE A 241 23.12 -16.56 -9.95
CA ILE A 241 21.99 -17.47 -9.74
C ILE A 241 20.72 -16.83 -10.23
N LEU A 242 19.92 -17.61 -10.95
CA LEU A 242 18.50 -17.39 -11.16
C LEU A 242 17.75 -18.41 -10.30
N ASP A 243 16.94 -17.94 -9.36
CA ASP A 243 16.06 -18.77 -8.56
C ASP A 243 14.60 -18.52 -8.95
N LEU A 244 13.93 -19.54 -9.52
CA LEU A 244 12.51 -19.48 -9.84
C LEU A 244 11.63 -20.17 -8.78
N VAL A 245 12.24 -20.74 -7.73
CA VAL A 245 11.53 -21.35 -6.59
C VAL A 245 11.17 -20.28 -5.56
N HIS A 246 12.10 -19.35 -5.33
CA HIS A 246 11.91 -18.25 -4.38
C HIS A 246 10.63 -17.47 -4.66
N GLY A 247 9.95 -17.03 -3.60
CA GLY A 247 8.76 -16.19 -3.66
C GLY A 247 8.28 -15.78 -2.28
N LEU A 248 7.56 -14.67 -2.22
CA LEU A 248 7.06 -14.08 -0.99
C LEU A 248 5.64 -14.61 -0.70
N GLY A 249 5.54 -15.80 -0.11
CA GLY A 249 4.24 -16.39 0.26
C GLY A 249 3.47 -17.05 -0.88
N CYS A 250 4.09 -17.28 -2.02
CA CYS A 250 3.49 -18.00 -3.15
C CYS A 250 4.23 -19.31 -3.45
N THR A 251 3.53 -20.26 -4.03
CA THR A 251 4.06 -21.57 -4.44
C THR A 251 4.12 -21.67 -5.95
N VAL A 252 5.28 -22.06 -6.48
CA VAL A 252 5.45 -22.33 -7.90
C VAL A 252 4.76 -23.64 -8.25
N TYR A 253 3.94 -23.65 -9.29
CA TYR A 253 3.35 -24.88 -9.83
C TYR A 253 3.87 -25.20 -11.23
N HIS A 254 4.54 -24.26 -11.91
CA HIS A 254 5.20 -24.47 -13.20
C HIS A 254 6.27 -23.42 -13.44
N ALA A 255 7.44 -23.84 -13.86
CA ALA A 255 8.52 -22.98 -14.35
C ALA A 255 9.10 -23.55 -15.65
N GLU A 256 9.62 -22.66 -16.51
CA GLU A 256 10.29 -23.04 -17.77
C GLU A 256 11.46 -22.09 -18.02
N LEU A 257 12.56 -22.67 -18.52
CA LEU A 257 13.73 -21.93 -19.03
C LEU A 257 14.03 -22.35 -20.46
N ASN A 258 14.31 -21.40 -21.35
CA ASN A 258 14.78 -21.60 -22.70
C ASN A 258 16.13 -20.89 -22.86
N ILE A 259 17.19 -21.63 -23.18
CA ILE A 259 18.51 -21.10 -23.40
C ILE A 259 18.65 -20.75 -24.89
N GLU A 260 18.44 -19.49 -25.23
CA GLU A 260 18.33 -19.07 -26.64
C GLU A 260 19.67 -18.71 -27.27
N SER A 261 20.58 -18.19 -26.47
CA SER A 261 21.94 -17.83 -26.90
C SER A 261 22.89 -17.81 -25.68
N PRO A 262 24.21 -17.67 -25.91
CA PRO A 262 25.17 -17.51 -24.79
C PRO A 262 24.88 -16.29 -23.89
N THR A 263 24.04 -15.34 -24.34
CA THR A 263 23.72 -14.11 -23.60
C THR A 263 22.23 -13.92 -23.32
N ARG A 264 21.35 -14.84 -23.76
CA ARG A 264 19.90 -14.66 -23.62
C ARG A 264 19.21 -15.91 -23.14
N ILE A 265 18.43 -15.74 -22.09
CA ILE A 265 17.57 -16.74 -21.49
C ILE A 265 16.17 -16.18 -21.43
N THR A 266 15.18 -17.02 -21.71
CA THR A 266 13.76 -16.68 -21.52
C THR A 266 13.09 -17.74 -20.69
N GLY A 267 12.00 -17.36 -20.04
CA GLY A 267 11.27 -18.31 -19.24
C GLY A 267 9.91 -17.82 -18.79
N LYS A 268 9.30 -18.64 -17.97
CA LYS A 268 8.04 -18.33 -17.29
C LYS A 268 8.03 -18.94 -15.91
N ARG A 269 7.28 -18.31 -15.02
CA ARG A 269 7.06 -18.73 -13.63
C ARG A 269 5.58 -18.54 -13.31
N PHE A 270 4.91 -19.62 -12.93
CA PHE A 270 3.50 -19.64 -12.60
C PHE A 270 3.32 -20.05 -11.13
N THR A 271 2.52 -19.28 -10.40
CA THR A 271 2.38 -19.46 -8.96
C THR A 271 0.93 -19.44 -8.50
N HIS A 272 0.69 -20.12 -7.39
CA HIS A 272 -0.46 -19.95 -6.53
C HIS A 272 -0.03 -19.18 -5.27
N GLY A 273 -0.77 -18.18 -4.90
CA GLY A 273 -0.54 -17.35 -3.73
C GLY A 273 -1.82 -16.63 -3.33
N TRP A 274 -1.70 -15.44 -2.81
CA TRP A 274 -2.83 -14.53 -2.62
C TRP A 274 -3.53 -14.24 -3.96
N ALA A 275 -2.76 -14.01 -5.02
CA ALA A 275 -3.24 -14.14 -6.40
C ALA A 275 -3.31 -15.63 -6.79
N PRO A 276 -4.53 -16.20 -7.01
CA PRO A 276 -4.70 -17.66 -7.14
C PRO A 276 -4.05 -18.29 -8.39
N ASP A 277 -3.86 -17.52 -9.47
CA ASP A 277 -3.24 -18.02 -10.72
C ASP A 277 -2.41 -16.91 -11.38
N ARG A 278 -1.23 -16.63 -10.80
CA ARG A 278 -0.35 -15.59 -11.31
C ARG A 278 0.64 -16.13 -12.33
N LYS A 279 0.86 -15.36 -13.39
CA LYS A 279 1.75 -15.74 -14.49
C LYS A 279 2.74 -14.64 -14.79
N VAL A 280 4.01 -14.96 -14.69
CA VAL A 280 5.12 -14.07 -15.03
C VAL A 280 5.94 -14.72 -16.14
N TYR A 281 6.18 -13.95 -17.19
CA TYR A 281 7.06 -14.29 -18.29
C TYR A 281 8.25 -13.33 -18.29
N PHE A 282 9.43 -13.81 -18.59
CA PHE A 282 10.62 -12.99 -18.55
C PHE A 282 11.61 -13.25 -19.69
N VAL A 283 12.44 -12.24 -19.92
CA VAL A 283 13.64 -12.29 -20.77
C VAL A 283 14.79 -11.74 -19.96
N ILE A 284 15.86 -12.51 -19.84
CA ILE A 284 17.11 -12.12 -19.20
C ILE A 284 18.18 -12.02 -20.28
N GLU A 285 18.84 -10.87 -20.36
CA GLU A 285 19.99 -10.68 -21.24
C GLU A 285 21.22 -10.25 -20.43
N SER A 286 22.37 -10.84 -20.76
CA SER A 286 23.66 -10.54 -20.17
C SER A 286 24.57 -9.77 -21.15
N SER A 287 25.30 -8.79 -20.65
CA SER A 287 26.26 -8.03 -21.44
C SER A 287 27.48 -8.86 -21.86
N LYS A 288 27.69 -10.01 -21.23
CA LYS A 288 28.77 -10.95 -21.45
C LYS A 288 28.22 -12.36 -21.68
N PRO A 289 28.90 -13.19 -22.49
CA PRO A 289 28.45 -14.56 -22.69
C PRO A 289 28.63 -15.42 -21.43
N PHE A 290 27.69 -16.32 -21.21
CA PHE A 290 27.82 -17.38 -20.21
C PHE A 290 28.80 -18.45 -20.73
N THR A 291 29.79 -18.81 -19.92
CA THR A 291 30.74 -19.89 -20.29
C THR A 291 30.22 -21.26 -19.90
N HIS A 292 29.45 -21.34 -18.82
CA HIS A 292 28.79 -22.54 -18.34
C HIS A 292 27.42 -22.20 -17.78
N LEU A 293 26.52 -23.18 -17.83
CA LEU A 293 25.17 -23.10 -17.28
C LEU A 293 24.84 -24.43 -16.61
N ASP A 294 24.75 -24.42 -15.28
CA ASP A 294 24.24 -25.53 -14.49
C ASP A 294 22.79 -25.23 -14.09
N VAL A 295 21.89 -26.19 -14.30
CA VAL A 295 20.46 -26.04 -13.97
C VAL A 295 20.02 -27.18 -13.09
N SER A 296 19.37 -26.86 -11.96
CA SER A 296 18.61 -27.78 -11.14
C SER A 296 17.15 -27.76 -11.55
N VAL A 297 16.58 -28.89 -11.86
CA VAL A 297 15.15 -29.07 -12.14
C VAL A 297 14.63 -30.18 -11.22
N ASP A 298 13.73 -29.84 -10.30
CA ASP A 298 13.10 -30.76 -9.35
C ASP A 298 14.14 -31.63 -8.60
N GLY A 299 15.27 -31.02 -8.19
CA GLY A 299 16.38 -31.66 -7.49
C GLY A 299 17.43 -32.33 -8.39
N ALA A 300 17.23 -32.48 -9.69
CA ALA A 300 18.21 -33.03 -10.61
C ALA A 300 19.07 -31.93 -11.25
N VAL A 301 20.38 -31.96 -10.98
CA VAL A 301 21.34 -31.02 -11.56
C VAL A 301 21.88 -31.53 -12.88
N ARG A 302 21.93 -30.65 -13.89
CA ARG A 302 22.52 -30.94 -15.20
C ARG A 302 23.16 -29.69 -15.82
N LYS A 303 24.11 -29.91 -16.71
CA LYS A 303 24.62 -28.88 -17.60
C LYS A 303 23.58 -28.62 -18.69
N ALA A 304 23.33 -27.33 -18.96
CA ALA A 304 22.48 -26.91 -20.06
C ALA A 304 23.28 -26.21 -21.14
N ALA A 305 22.76 -26.25 -22.36
CA ALA A 305 23.38 -25.68 -23.54
C ALA A 305 22.40 -24.80 -24.30
N VAL A 306 22.92 -24.00 -25.23
CA VAL A 306 22.08 -23.22 -26.17
C VAL A 306 21.17 -24.17 -26.97
N GLY A 307 19.89 -23.86 -27.00
CA GLY A 307 18.83 -24.67 -27.61
C GLY A 307 18.03 -25.49 -26.60
N ASP A 308 18.51 -25.66 -25.36
CA ASP A 308 17.79 -26.42 -24.35
C ASP A 308 16.52 -25.69 -23.90
N ARG A 309 15.47 -26.49 -23.70
CA ARG A 309 14.22 -26.10 -23.06
C ARG A 309 13.99 -26.99 -21.87
N LEU A 310 13.86 -26.38 -20.69
CA LEU A 310 13.74 -27.05 -19.41
C LEU A 310 12.43 -26.66 -18.77
N SER A 311 11.75 -27.62 -18.15
CA SER A 311 10.53 -27.33 -17.39
C SER A 311 10.44 -28.19 -16.14
N GLY A 312 9.87 -27.65 -15.09
CA GLY A 312 9.68 -28.30 -13.80
C GLY A 312 8.93 -27.36 -12.84
N VAL A 313 8.94 -27.70 -11.57
CA VAL A 313 8.37 -26.88 -10.49
C VAL A 313 9.47 -26.18 -9.72
N GLN A 314 10.49 -26.92 -9.28
CA GLN A 314 11.64 -26.39 -8.52
C GLN A 314 12.80 -26.17 -9.49
N MET A 315 12.98 -24.94 -9.96
CA MET A 315 13.99 -24.63 -10.96
C MET A 315 14.92 -23.51 -10.52
N LYS A 316 16.24 -23.82 -10.53
CA LYS A 316 17.33 -22.86 -10.26
C LYS A 316 18.41 -23.01 -11.31
N ALA A 317 19.14 -21.94 -11.61
CA ALA A 317 20.24 -21.97 -12.57
C ALA A 317 21.42 -21.13 -12.10
N ILE A 318 22.67 -21.57 -12.35
CA ILE A 318 23.89 -20.75 -12.18
C ILE A 318 24.48 -20.49 -13.58
N PHE A 319 24.63 -19.22 -13.90
CA PHE A 319 25.27 -18.73 -15.10
C PHE A 319 26.70 -18.31 -14.76
N THR A 320 27.70 -19.03 -15.25
CA THR A 320 29.11 -18.72 -15.04
C THR A 320 29.64 -17.81 -16.13
N HIS A 321 30.42 -16.80 -15.75
CA HIS A 321 31.11 -15.87 -16.66
C HIS A 321 32.61 -16.15 -16.70
N ALA A 322 33.32 -15.51 -17.64
CA ALA A 322 34.76 -15.53 -17.66
C ALA A 322 35.36 -14.85 -16.43
N ALA A 323 36.48 -15.35 -15.91
CA ALA A 323 37.07 -14.88 -14.65
C ALA A 323 37.68 -13.46 -14.75
N ASP A 324 37.97 -12.98 -15.95
CA ASP A 324 38.47 -11.63 -16.25
C ASP A 324 37.39 -10.56 -16.43
N ASP A 325 36.11 -10.98 -16.36
CA ASP A 325 34.98 -10.05 -16.41
C ASP A 325 34.72 -9.40 -15.05
N ASP A 326 35.36 -8.27 -14.76
CA ASP A 326 35.19 -7.54 -13.49
C ASP A 326 33.82 -6.82 -13.36
N ARG A 327 33.12 -6.64 -14.47
CA ARG A 327 31.81 -5.99 -14.49
C ARG A 327 30.83 -6.73 -15.39
N LEU A 328 29.69 -7.06 -14.80
CA LEU A 328 28.58 -7.70 -15.48
C LEU A 328 27.34 -6.82 -15.41
N THR A 329 26.67 -6.60 -16.53
CA THR A 329 25.36 -5.95 -16.60
C THR A 329 24.35 -6.95 -17.12
N ILE A 330 23.19 -7.03 -16.41
CA ILE A 330 22.04 -7.86 -16.79
C ILE A 330 20.85 -6.95 -16.93
N ARG A 331 20.03 -7.17 -17.96
CA ARG A 331 18.75 -6.53 -18.13
C ARG A 331 17.65 -7.57 -18.21
N VAL A 332 16.53 -7.30 -17.54
CA VAL A 332 15.41 -8.22 -17.40
C VAL A 332 14.12 -7.52 -17.82
N GLY A 333 13.44 -8.07 -18.80
CA GLY A 333 12.09 -7.65 -19.15
C GLY A 333 11.08 -8.64 -18.60
N ILE A 334 9.99 -8.16 -18.00
CA ILE A 334 8.88 -9.00 -17.53
C ILE A 334 7.59 -8.67 -18.28
N SER A 335 6.65 -9.62 -18.29
CA SER A 335 5.33 -9.48 -18.89
C SER A 335 4.34 -10.43 -18.22
N CYS A 336 3.06 -10.02 -18.14
CA CYS A 336 1.96 -10.88 -17.73
C CYS A 336 1.32 -11.66 -18.89
N THR A 337 1.65 -11.32 -20.14
CA THR A 337 1.00 -11.90 -21.34
C THR A 337 1.80 -13.00 -22.03
N GLY A 338 3.16 -12.93 -21.98
CA GLY A 338 4.00 -13.91 -22.63
C GLY A 338 5.44 -13.47 -22.84
N ILE A 339 6.32 -14.42 -23.22
CA ILE A 339 7.75 -14.15 -23.50
C ILE A 339 7.89 -13.09 -24.63
N LYS A 340 6.98 -13.07 -25.61
CA LYS A 340 6.98 -12.05 -26.67
C LYS A 340 6.72 -10.64 -26.11
N GLY A 341 5.83 -10.52 -25.11
CA GLY A 341 5.59 -9.28 -24.39
C GLY A 341 6.85 -8.83 -23.66
N ALA A 342 7.45 -9.70 -22.85
CA ALA A 342 8.69 -9.40 -22.12
C ALA A 342 9.83 -8.94 -23.06
N ARG A 343 9.98 -9.53 -24.25
CA ARG A 343 10.95 -9.08 -25.25
C ARG A 343 10.66 -7.68 -25.77
N ARG A 344 9.39 -7.40 -26.09
CA ARG A 344 9.00 -6.07 -26.58
C ARG A 344 9.23 -5.01 -25.51
N ASN A 345 8.87 -5.32 -24.26
CA ASN A 345 9.10 -4.45 -23.12
C ASN A 345 10.58 -4.12 -22.97
N LEU A 346 11.45 -5.14 -22.99
CA LEU A 346 12.91 -4.96 -22.86
C LEU A 346 13.50 -4.14 -24.03
N ALA A 347 13.11 -4.45 -25.25
CA ALA A 347 13.60 -3.76 -26.44
C ALA A 347 13.15 -2.29 -26.51
N ALA A 348 11.96 -1.97 -25.99
CA ALA A 348 11.44 -0.61 -25.97
C ALA A 348 11.99 0.24 -24.82
N GLU A 349 12.13 -0.35 -23.62
CA GLU A 349 12.43 0.43 -22.40
C GLU A 349 13.92 0.45 -22.06
N ILE A 350 14.66 -0.62 -22.35
CA ILE A 350 16.13 -0.71 -22.14
C ILE A 350 16.81 -1.26 -23.41
N PRO A 351 16.89 -0.46 -24.51
CA PRO A 351 17.48 -0.93 -25.77
C PRO A 351 19.01 -1.01 -25.74
N HIS A 352 19.67 -0.46 -24.73
CA HIS A 352 21.13 -0.33 -24.61
C HIS A 352 21.67 -0.87 -23.28
N TRP A 353 23.00 -0.93 -23.14
CA TRP A 353 23.70 -1.44 -21.96
C TRP A 353 24.18 -0.32 -20.98
N ASP A 354 23.83 0.93 -21.24
CA ASP A 354 24.19 2.07 -20.42
C ASP A 354 23.27 2.15 -19.18
N PHE A 355 23.74 1.60 -18.07
CA PHE A 355 23.06 1.57 -16.79
C PHE A 355 22.75 2.96 -16.26
N ASP A 356 23.74 3.87 -16.34
CA ASP A 356 23.60 5.21 -15.77
C ASP A 356 22.57 6.05 -16.55
N SER A 357 22.46 5.85 -17.87
CA SER A 357 21.41 6.45 -18.70
C SER A 357 20.01 5.97 -18.30
N VAL A 358 19.82 4.67 -18.04
CA VAL A 358 18.54 4.12 -17.57
C VAL A 358 18.18 4.69 -16.20
N ARG A 359 19.11 4.66 -15.25
CA ARG A 359 18.95 5.23 -13.92
C ARG A 359 18.52 6.69 -13.99
N HIS A 360 19.27 7.51 -14.72
CA HIS A 360 18.98 8.94 -14.85
C HIS A 360 17.62 9.22 -15.53
N SER A 361 17.23 8.40 -16.51
CA SER A 361 15.90 8.49 -17.13
C SER A 361 14.78 8.22 -16.12
N THR A 362 14.93 7.24 -15.23
CA THR A 362 13.93 6.92 -14.19
C THR A 362 13.90 7.98 -13.09
N GLU A 363 15.06 8.48 -12.67
CA GLU A 363 15.17 9.61 -11.74
C GLU A 363 14.42 10.86 -12.26
N LYS A 364 14.54 11.18 -13.55
CA LYS A 364 13.78 12.27 -14.18
C LYS A 364 12.27 12.03 -14.16
N LYS A 365 11.81 10.78 -14.34
CA LYS A 365 10.39 10.45 -14.23
C LYS A 365 9.89 10.70 -12.82
N TRP A 366 10.66 10.33 -11.81
CA TRP A 366 10.33 10.60 -10.41
C TRP A 366 10.34 12.08 -10.08
N GLU A 367 11.36 12.84 -10.52
CA GLU A 367 11.39 14.29 -10.32
C GLU A 367 10.17 14.99 -10.92
N LYS A 368 9.74 14.54 -12.12
CA LYS A 368 8.52 15.04 -12.76
C LYS A 368 7.26 14.67 -11.95
N ALA A 369 7.15 13.44 -11.48
CA ALA A 369 5.98 12.95 -10.74
C ALA A 369 5.84 13.67 -9.39
N LEU A 370 6.94 13.81 -8.64
CA LEU A 370 7.00 14.56 -7.38
C LEU A 370 6.81 16.08 -7.57
N GLY A 371 7.00 16.56 -8.81
CA GLY A 371 6.88 17.97 -9.15
C GLY A 371 5.47 18.57 -9.04
N ALA A 372 4.42 17.74 -8.91
CA ALA A 372 3.05 18.19 -8.71
C ALA A 372 2.89 19.03 -7.43
N ILE A 373 3.64 18.72 -6.39
CA ILE A 373 3.63 19.46 -5.12
C ILE A 373 5.05 19.92 -4.80
N THR A 374 5.20 21.21 -4.47
CA THR A 374 6.42 21.77 -3.92
C THR A 374 6.11 22.28 -2.51
N ALA A 375 6.79 21.74 -1.50
CA ALA A 375 6.52 22.05 -0.10
C ALA A 375 7.78 22.56 0.61
N GLU A 376 7.62 23.59 1.42
CA GLU A 376 8.61 24.10 2.37
C GLU A 376 8.20 23.66 3.77
N LEU A 377 9.03 22.81 4.40
CA LEU A 377 8.81 22.27 5.72
C LEU A 377 9.85 22.81 6.73
N PRO A 378 9.54 22.76 8.04
CA PRO A 378 10.40 23.34 9.08
C PRO A 378 11.78 22.69 9.22
N SER A 379 11.92 21.40 8.85
CA SER A 379 13.20 20.68 8.97
C SER A 379 13.45 19.78 7.76
N ARG A 380 14.70 19.29 7.65
CA ARG A 380 15.08 18.32 6.62
C ARG A 380 14.40 16.99 6.84
N GLU A 381 14.36 16.49 8.07
CA GLU A 381 13.74 15.23 8.46
C GLU A 381 12.25 15.20 8.04
N LEU A 382 11.53 16.28 8.33
CA LEU A 382 10.14 16.41 7.93
C LEU A 382 9.97 16.53 6.40
N SER A 383 10.94 17.14 5.72
CA SER A 383 10.97 17.18 4.24
C SER A 383 11.20 15.80 3.65
N GLU A 384 12.11 15.01 4.22
CA GLU A 384 12.35 13.62 3.83
C GLU A 384 11.09 12.77 4.05
N THR A 385 10.43 12.89 5.20
CA THR A 385 9.17 12.19 5.49
C THR A 385 8.08 12.57 4.48
N PHE A 386 7.91 13.87 4.19
CA PHE A 386 6.88 14.35 3.27
C PHE A 386 7.10 13.88 1.83
N TYR A 387 8.32 14.05 1.30
CA TYR A 387 8.60 13.66 -0.09
C TYR A 387 8.67 12.14 -0.26
N THR A 388 9.01 11.40 0.80
CA THR A 388 8.92 9.94 0.78
C THR A 388 7.46 9.49 0.82
N ALA A 389 6.62 10.12 1.63
CA ALA A 389 5.18 9.85 1.60
C ALA A 389 4.57 10.17 0.22
N ALA A 390 4.98 11.27 -0.42
CA ALA A 390 4.59 11.58 -1.78
C ALA A 390 5.08 10.53 -2.81
N TYR A 391 6.28 9.98 -2.62
CA TYR A 391 6.83 8.90 -3.43
C TYR A 391 6.02 7.60 -3.24
N HIS A 392 5.72 7.20 -2.01
CA HIS A 392 4.94 6.00 -1.69
C HIS A 392 3.55 6.02 -2.34
N GLY A 393 2.85 7.16 -2.33
CA GLY A 393 1.56 7.33 -3.02
C GLY A 393 1.63 7.29 -4.55
N MET A 394 2.80 6.93 -5.14
CA MET A 394 2.99 6.78 -6.58
C MET A 394 3.75 5.50 -6.96
N VAL A 395 3.93 4.56 -6.03
CA VAL A 395 4.48 3.23 -6.31
C VAL A 395 3.37 2.29 -6.80
N ALA A 396 2.24 2.25 -6.10
CA ALA A 396 1.01 1.58 -6.52
C ALA A 396 -0.06 2.61 -6.93
N PRO A 397 -1.08 2.21 -7.73
CA PRO A 397 -1.25 0.92 -8.42
C PRO A 397 -0.22 0.72 -9.54
N ALA A 398 0.13 -0.55 -9.84
CA ALA A 398 1.13 -0.84 -10.86
C ALA A 398 0.54 -0.92 -12.26
N THR A 399 1.23 -0.37 -13.26
CA THR A 399 0.90 -0.53 -14.69
C THR A 399 0.88 -2.01 -15.06
N PHE A 400 -0.16 -2.49 -15.72
CA PHE A 400 -0.36 -3.92 -16.00
C PHE A 400 -0.56 -4.24 -17.48
N ASN A 401 -0.05 -3.44 -18.37
CA ASN A 401 0.04 -3.76 -19.78
C ASN A 401 1.50 -3.84 -20.26
N ASP A 402 1.74 -4.66 -21.31
CA ASP A 402 2.96 -4.60 -22.11
C ASP A 402 3.02 -3.30 -22.93
N VAL A 403 4.17 -2.97 -23.51
CA VAL A 403 4.35 -1.73 -24.30
C VAL A 403 3.45 -1.62 -25.52
N ASP A 404 2.93 -2.74 -26.03
CA ASP A 404 1.92 -2.75 -27.09
C ASP A 404 0.48 -2.67 -26.58
N GLY A 405 0.30 -2.51 -25.27
CA GLY A 405 -0.97 -2.37 -24.59
C GLY A 405 -1.65 -3.69 -24.21
N ALA A 406 -1.12 -4.85 -24.63
CA ALA A 406 -1.69 -6.14 -24.25
C ALA A 406 -1.57 -6.37 -22.74
N TYR A 407 -2.59 -7.00 -22.15
CA TYR A 407 -2.63 -7.29 -20.71
C TYR A 407 -3.29 -8.63 -20.40
N ARG A 408 -3.12 -9.14 -19.20
CA ARG A 408 -3.84 -10.30 -18.68
C ARG A 408 -5.01 -9.82 -17.83
N GLY A 409 -6.23 -10.22 -18.21
CA GLY A 409 -7.45 -9.84 -17.53
C GLY A 409 -7.80 -10.70 -16.31
N GLU A 410 -8.81 -10.28 -15.55
CA GLU A 410 -9.38 -11.00 -14.40
C GLU A 410 -10.04 -12.34 -14.80
N ASP A 411 -10.39 -12.52 -16.07
CA ASP A 411 -10.80 -13.81 -16.67
C ASP A 411 -9.62 -14.76 -16.91
N ARG A 412 -8.39 -14.34 -16.50
CA ARG A 412 -7.14 -15.08 -16.68
C ARG A 412 -6.74 -15.32 -18.12
N ARG A 413 -7.25 -14.50 -19.06
CA ARG A 413 -6.91 -14.53 -20.48
C ARG A 413 -6.11 -13.30 -20.87
N ASN A 414 -5.37 -13.44 -21.97
CA ASN A 414 -4.68 -12.30 -22.56
C ASN A 414 -5.64 -11.51 -23.44
N HIS A 415 -5.62 -10.19 -23.28
CA HIS A 415 -6.40 -9.24 -24.04
C HIS A 415 -5.50 -8.30 -24.84
N PRO A 416 -5.97 -7.81 -26.02
CA PRO A 416 -5.27 -6.79 -26.76
C PRO A 416 -5.31 -5.44 -26.02
N ASN A 417 -4.62 -4.45 -26.58
CA ASN A 417 -4.62 -3.08 -26.08
C ASN A 417 -6.06 -2.54 -25.90
N PRO A 418 -6.47 -2.16 -24.68
CA PRO A 418 -7.81 -1.62 -24.43
C PRO A 418 -7.94 -0.13 -24.80
N GLY A 419 -6.86 0.53 -25.21
CA GLY A 419 -6.83 1.96 -25.51
C GLY A 419 -6.55 2.86 -24.29
N PHE A 420 -6.24 2.27 -23.14
CA PHE A 420 -5.86 2.95 -21.91
C PHE A 420 -4.81 2.14 -21.14
N THR A 421 -4.21 2.72 -20.10
CA THR A 421 -3.31 2.00 -19.19
C THR A 421 -4.12 1.16 -18.22
N ASN A 422 -3.96 -0.18 -18.29
CA ASN A 422 -4.53 -1.10 -17.32
C ASN A 422 -3.64 -1.15 -16.06
N TYR A 423 -4.25 -1.24 -14.90
CA TYR A 423 -3.59 -1.26 -13.59
C TYR A 423 -3.88 -2.54 -12.82
N THR A 424 -3.02 -2.83 -11.86
CA THR A 424 -3.16 -3.91 -10.88
C THR A 424 -2.65 -3.46 -9.53
N THR A 425 -2.81 -4.30 -8.49
CA THR A 425 -2.40 -3.98 -7.12
C THR A 425 -3.20 -2.78 -6.61
N LEU A 426 -4.51 -2.95 -6.59
CA LEU A 426 -5.46 -1.94 -6.13
C LEU A 426 -6.05 -2.37 -4.79
N SER A 427 -5.48 -1.85 -3.70
CA SER A 427 -5.98 -2.05 -2.33
C SER A 427 -7.20 -1.16 -2.08
N ILE A 428 -8.33 -1.48 -2.70
CA ILE A 428 -9.49 -0.57 -2.83
C ILE A 428 -10.06 -0.18 -1.46
N TRP A 429 -10.11 -1.09 -0.48
CA TRP A 429 -10.60 -0.83 0.87
C TRP A 429 -9.83 0.30 1.57
N ASP A 430 -8.56 0.44 1.22
CA ASP A 430 -7.62 1.38 1.80
C ASP A 430 -7.54 2.67 1.00
N ILE A 431 -7.18 2.58 -0.28
CA ILE A 431 -6.81 3.72 -1.13
C ILE A 431 -7.98 4.67 -1.45
N TYR A 432 -9.24 4.22 -1.40
CA TYR A 432 -10.38 5.11 -1.71
C TYR A 432 -10.47 6.31 -0.77
N ARG A 433 -9.90 6.20 0.45
CA ARG A 433 -10.03 7.18 1.54
C ARG A 433 -9.17 8.42 1.34
N GLY A 434 -7.88 8.24 1.05
CA GLY A 434 -6.90 9.34 0.97
C GLY A 434 -5.98 9.26 -0.24
N GLU A 435 -5.46 8.07 -0.60
CA GLU A 435 -4.55 7.90 -1.72
C GLU A 435 -5.21 8.29 -3.05
N PHE A 436 -6.40 7.80 -3.36
CA PHE A 436 -7.08 8.12 -4.61
C PHE A 436 -7.48 9.60 -4.72
N PRO A 437 -7.99 10.28 -3.68
CA PRO A 437 -8.06 11.74 -3.65
C PRO A 437 -6.72 12.45 -3.84
N TYR A 438 -5.63 11.94 -3.24
CA TYR A 438 -4.28 12.47 -3.42
C TYR A 438 -3.79 12.33 -4.87
N MET A 439 -4.04 11.16 -5.48
CA MET A 439 -3.73 10.90 -6.89
C MET A 439 -4.47 11.87 -7.82
N MET A 440 -5.68 12.29 -7.50
CA MET A 440 -6.42 13.30 -8.29
C MET A 440 -5.72 14.66 -8.36
N PHE A 441 -4.91 15.02 -7.34
CA PHE A 441 -4.09 16.23 -7.36
C PHE A 441 -2.74 16.03 -8.04
N THR A 442 -2.15 14.85 -7.90
CA THR A 442 -0.78 14.59 -8.32
C THR A 442 -0.67 13.93 -9.69
N GLN A 443 -1.65 13.09 -10.05
CA GLN A 443 -1.66 12.23 -11.23
C GLN A 443 -3.03 12.20 -11.95
N PRO A 444 -3.69 13.37 -12.20
CA PRO A 444 -5.06 13.43 -12.71
C PRO A 444 -5.27 12.67 -14.03
N ASN A 445 -4.22 12.60 -14.86
CA ASN A 445 -4.28 11.92 -16.16
C ASN A 445 -4.47 10.39 -16.05
N ARG A 446 -4.23 9.78 -14.85
CA ARG A 446 -4.38 8.34 -14.63
C ARG A 446 -5.78 7.97 -14.15
N ILE A 447 -6.55 8.90 -13.62
CA ILE A 447 -7.83 8.61 -12.95
C ILE A 447 -8.82 7.92 -13.91
N ASN A 448 -8.97 8.41 -15.14
CA ASN A 448 -9.85 7.77 -16.11
C ASN A 448 -9.41 6.33 -16.45
N ASP A 449 -8.11 6.08 -16.55
CA ASP A 449 -7.55 4.77 -16.84
C ASP A 449 -7.81 3.79 -15.68
N VAL A 450 -7.70 4.26 -14.43
CA VAL A 450 -8.07 3.46 -13.25
C VAL A 450 -9.56 3.08 -13.29
N ILE A 451 -10.46 4.02 -13.58
CA ILE A 451 -11.90 3.71 -13.68
C ILE A 451 -12.19 2.76 -14.85
N ASN A 452 -11.51 2.92 -15.98
CA ASN A 452 -11.64 1.99 -17.12
C ASN A 452 -11.13 0.59 -16.76
N THR A 453 -10.03 0.48 -15.98
CA THR A 453 -9.54 -0.80 -15.46
C THR A 453 -10.62 -1.49 -14.62
N LEU A 454 -11.18 -0.78 -13.62
CA LEU A 454 -12.23 -1.32 -12.74
C LEU A 454 -13.48 -1.77 -13.51
N LEU A 455 -13.84 -1.05 -14.60
CA LEU A 455 -14.95 -1.43 -15.47
C LEU A 455 -14.64 -2.71 -16.27
N VAL A 456 -13.42 -2.82 -16.78
CA VAL A 456 -13.00 -4.01 -17.54
C VAL A 456 -12.90 -5.22 -16.62
N ASP A 457 -12.37 -5.05 -15.40
CA ASP A 457 -12.33 -6.10 -14.39
C ASP A 457 -13.75 -6.61 -14.07
N TYR A 458 -14.73 -5.71 -13.89
CA TYR A 458 -16.14 -6.09 -13.72
C TYR A 458 -16.66 -6.94 -14.88
N GLN A 459 -16.30 -6.61 -16.12
CA GLN A 459 -16.76 -7.33 -17.31
C GLN A 459 -16.10 -8.71 -17.45
N GLN A 460 -14.90 -8.87 -16.91
CA GLN A 460 -14.10 -10.10 -16.98
C GLN A 460 -14.33 -11.03 -15.79
N LEU A 461 -14.70 -10.47 -14.62
CA LEU A 461 -15.11 -11.26 -13.48
C LEU A 461 -16.49 -11.90 -13.70
N ASN A 462 -16.60 -13.20 -13.45
CA ASN A 462 -17.88 -13.91 -13.57
C ASN A 462 -18.71 -13.85 -12.27
N GLU A 463 -18.84 -12.65 -11.66
CA GLU A 463 -19.38 -12.50 -10.30
C GLU A 463 -20.47 -11.42 -10.15
N ASN A 464 -20.88 -10.73 -11.20
CA ASN A 464 -21.82 -9.60 -11.13
C ASN A 464 -21.43 -8.53 -10.08
N SER A 465 -20.16 -8.36 -9.83
CA SER A 465 -19.60 -7.42 -8.88
C SER A 465 -18.35 -6.75 -9.46
N LEU A 466 -18.21 -5.47 -9.19
CA LEU A 466 -16.94 -4.77 -9.33
C LEU A 466 -15.89 -5.42 -8.42
N PRO A 467 -14.59 -5.29 -8.74
CA PRO A 467 -13.51 -5.89 -7.96
C PRO A 467 -13.44 -5.31 -6.54
N VAL A 468 -12.78 -6.05 -5.65
CA VAL A 468 -12.51 -5.66 -4.26
C VAL A 468 -11.01 -5.44 -4.03
N TRP A 469 -10.18 -6.37 -4.53
CA TRP A 469 -8.72 -6.29 -4.43
C TRP A 469 -8.03 -7.01 -5.61
N PRO A 470 -7.99 -6.39 -6.81
CA PRO A 470 -7.38 -7.01 -8.00
C PRO A 470 -5.86 -7.07 -7.88
N LEU A 471 -5.29 -8.26 -8.14
CA LEU A 471 -3.87 -8.55 -8.06
C LEU A 471 -3.40 -9.42 -9.23
N TRP A 472 -2.65 -8.83 -10.17
CA TRP A 472 -2.00 -9.54 -11.28
C TRP A 472 -2.96 -10.39 -12.12
N GLY A 473 -4.12 -9.80 -12.53
CA GLY A 473 -5.16 -10.46 -13.30
C GLY A 473 -5.87 -11.56 -12.51
N ASN A 474 -6.01 -11.34 -11.22
CA ASN A 474 -6.77 -12.17 -10.29
C ASN A 474 -7.43 -11.30 -9.25
N GLU A 475 -8.72 -11.51 -9.01
CA GLU A 475 -9.40 -10.91 -7.88
C GLU A 475 -9.17 -11.76 -6.62
N THR A 476 -8.69 -11.14 -5.55
CA THR A 476 -8.39 -11.83 -4.29
C THR A 476 -9.57 -11.87 -3.34
N TRP A 477 -10.59 -11.00 -3.53
CA TRP A 477 -11.73 -10.80 -2.64
C TRP A 477 -11.33 -10.48 -1.20
N CYS A 478 -10.15 -9.91 -1.01
CA CYS A 478 -9.68 -9.49 0.29
C CYS A 478 -10.46 -8.27 0.77
N MET A 479 -10.68 -8.15 2.07
CA MET A 479 -11.38 -7.08 2.75
C MET A 479 -12.91 -7.07 2.60
N THR A 480 -13.57 -6.12 3.26
CA THR A 480 -15.02 -5.96 3.37
C THR A 480 -15.52 -4.86 2.44
N GLY A 481 -16.84 -4.69 2.33
CA GLY A 481 -17.43 -3.66 1.50
C GLY A 481 -17.33 -3.93 -0.01
N PHE A 482 -17.65 -2.89 -0.79
CA PHE A 482 -17.48 -2.80 -2.25
C PHE A 482 -17.09 -1.36 -2.63
N HIS A 483 -16.08 -0.84 -1.94
CA HIS A 483 -15.67 0.58 -1.93
C HIS A 483 -15.21 1.14 -3.29
N VAL A 484 -15.01 0.27 -4.28
CA VAL A 484 -14.80 0.67 -5.67
C VAL A 484 -15.88 1.65 -6.15
N VAL A 485 -17.13 1.52 -5.66
CA VAL A 485 -18.21 2.48 -5.99
C VAL A 485 -17.92 3.88 -5.45
N GLY A 486 -17.20 3.97 -4.34
CA GLY A 486 -16.71 5.24 -3.79
C GLY A 486 -15.67 5.89 -4.70
N MET A 487 -14.68 5.12 -5.19
CA MET A 487 -13.67 5.62 -6.15
C MET A 487 -14.34 6.16 -7.43
N ILE A 488 -15.28 5.40 -8.00
CA ILE A 488 -16.02 5.80 -9.21
C ILE A 488 -16.81 7.07 -8.97
N ALA A 489 -17.58 7.14 -7.89
CA ALA A 489 -18.38 8.31 -7.54
C ALA A 489 -17.48 9.54 -7.28
N ALA A 490 -16.35 9.36 -6.59
CA ALA A 490 -15.37 10.41 -6.34
C ALA A 490 -14.79 10.98 -7.64
N ALA A 491 -14.46 10.12 -8.60
CA ALA A 491 -13.99 10.55 -9.92
C ALA A 491 -15.08 11.33 -10.67
N TYR A 492 -16.32 10.85 -10.62
CA TYR A 492 -17.44 11.52 -11.29
C TYR A 492 -17.75 12.91 -10.70
N VAL A 493 -17.79 13.05 -9.36
CA VAL A 493 -17.99 14.33 -8.67
C VAL A 493 -16.95 15.36 -9.08
N ARG A 494 -15.69 14.92 -9.26
CA ARG A 494 -14.56 15.80 -9.63
C ARG A 494 -14.38 16.02 -11.12
N GLY A 495 -15.38 15.64 -11.93
CA GLY A 495 -15.42 15.98 -13.36
C GLY A 495 -14.71 15.01 -14.30
N TYR A 496 -14.18 13.90 -13.82
CA TYR A 496 -13.60 12.87 -14.68
C TYR A 496 -14.68 12.15 -15.49
N ARG A 497 -14.51 12.07 -16.83
CA ARG A 497 -15.53 11.56 -17.78
C ARG A 497 -14.93 10.71 -18.91
N GLY A 498 -13.64 10.33 -18.84
CA GLY A 498 -12.96 9.54 -19.87
C GLY A 498 -13.30 8.04 -19.85
N TYR A 499 -14.51 7.68 -19.44
CA TYR A 499 -15.05 6.32 -19.36
C TYR A 499 -16.55 6.29 -19.68
N ASP A 500 -17.09 5.09 -19.95
CA ASP A 500 -18.52 4.90 -20.24
C ASP A 500 -19.32 5.00 -18.93
N VAL A 501 -19.86 6.19 -18.67
CA VAL A 501 -20.57 6.53 -17.42
C VAL A 501 -21.79 5.64 -17.18
N GLU A 502 -22.56 5.29 -18.22
CA GLU A 502 -23.76 4.47 -18.06
C GLU A 502 -23.41 3.01 -17.75
N LYS A 503 -22.37 2.45 -18.40
CA LYS A 503 -21.89 1.10 -18.06
C LYS A 503 -21.30 1.03 -16.66
N VAL A 504 -20.51 2.02 -16.29
CA VAL A 504 -19.94 2.12 -14.94
C VAL A 504 -21.06 2.20 -13.90
N TYR A 505 -22.07 3.05 -14.10
CA TYR A 505 -23.22 3.11 -13.19
C TYR A 505 -24.01 1.79 -13.14
N ALA A 506 -24.20 1.13 -14.27
CA ALA A 506 -24.86 -0.17 -14.31
C ALA A 506 -24.07 -1.22 -13.52
N ALA A 507 -22.74 -1.21 -13.60
CA ALA A 507 -21.87 -2.08 -12.80
C ALA A 507 -21.97 -1.77 -11.30
N MET A 508 -21.93 -0.49 -10.90
CA MET A 508 -22.12 -0.06 -9.51
C MET A 508 -23.47 -0.55 -8.95
N ARG A 509 -24.53 -0.33 -9.73
CA ARG A 509 -25.88 -0.73 -9.37
C ARG A 509 -26.02 -2.25 -9.21
N THR A 510 -25.46 -3.01 -10.12
CA THR A 510 -25.47 -4.48 -10.07
C THR A 510 -24.69 -4.98 -8.86
N THR A 511 -23.50 -4.45 -8.60
CA THR A 511 -22.69 -4.75 -7.41
C THR A 511 -23.49 -4.53 -6.13
N ALA A 512 -24.20 -3.39 -6.02
CA ALA A 512 -24.99 -3.03 -4.85
C ALA A 512 -26.25 -3.90 -4.66
N LEU A 513 -26.85 -4.41 -5.74
CA LEU A 513 -28.12 -5.15 -5.67
C LEU A 513 -27.94 -6.66 -5.68
N VAL A 514 -26.90 -7.16 -6.32
CA VAL A 514 -26.64 -8.60 -6.48
C VAL A 514 -25.47 -9.04 -5.60
N GLY A 515 -24.32 -8.38 -5.72
CA GLY A 515 -23.07 -8.71 -5.01
C GLY A 515 -22.38 -9.96 -5.57
N ALA A 516 -21.11 -10.13 -5.18
CA ALA A 516 -20.31 -11.29 -5.53
C ALA A 516 -20.73 -12.54 -4.72
N THR A 517 -20.66 -13.72 -5.33
CA THR A 517 -20.81 -15.00 -4.62
C THR A 517 -19.59 -15.25 -3.72
N ALA A 518 -18.43 -14.82 -4.21
CA ALA A 518 -17.18 -14.87 -3.44
C ALA A 518 -17.29 -14.08 -2.13
N ASN A 519 -16.53 -14.52 -1.13
CA ASN A 519 -16.50 -13.94 0.22
C ASN A 519 -17.88 -13.78 0.86
N ASN A 520 -18.88 -14.56 0.41
CA ASN A 520 -20.27 -14.54 0.88
C ASN A 520 -20.98 -13.18 0.75
N ASN A 521 -20.45 -12.25 -0.05
CA ASN A 521 -21.00 -10.89 -0.14
C ASN A 521 -22.45 -10.85 -0.59
N LYS A 522 -22.84 -11.68 -1.56
CA LYS A 522 -24.24 -11.77 -2.03
C LYS A 522 -25.23 -12.09 -0.92
N ALA A 523 -24.92 -13.08 -0.09
CA ALA A 523 -25.78 -13.49 1.03
C ALA A 523 -25.80 -12.42 2.13
N LEU A 524 -24.65 -11.82 2.45
CA LEU A 524 -24.54 -10.77 3.46
C LEU A 524 -25.25 -9.48 3.06
N GLN A 525 -25.16 -9.08 1.79
CA GLN A 525 -25.92 -7.94 1.27
C GLN A 525 -27.43 -8.23 1.27
N ALA A 526 -27.85 -9.46 0.95
CA ALA A 526 -29.26 -9.85 1.05
C ALA A 526 -29.77 -9.78 2.49
N GLN A 527 -28.98 -10.29 3.45
CA GLN A 527 -29.27 -10.18 4.88
C GLN A 527 -29.35 -8.72 5.34
N PHE A 528 -28.37 -7.88 4.94
CA PHE A 528 -28.38 -6.44 5.24
C PHE A 528 -29.66 -5.75 4.72
N ARG A 529 -30.10 -6.07 3.49
CA ARG A 529 -31.32 -5.47 2.93
C ARG A 529 -32.61 -5.96 3.65
N SER A 530 -32.62 -7.16 4.20
CA SER A 530 -33.79 -7.73 4.88
C SER A 530 -33.87 -7.34 6.35
N LEU A 531 -32.78 -7.38 7.09
CA LEU A 531 -32.72 -7.10 8.52
C LEU A 531 -32.36 -5.63 8.84
N GLY A 532 -31.75 -4.91 7.88
CA GLY A 532 -31.17 -3.61 8.10
C GLY A 532 -29.76 -3.66 8.73
N TYR A 533 -29.15 -4.82 8.83
CA TYR A 533 -27.76 -5.04 9.28
C TYR A 533 -27.30 -6.45 8.89
N VAL A 534 -26.01 -6.70 8.98
CA VAL A 534 -25.43 -8.04 8.92
C VAL A 534 -25.44 -8.62 10.33
N ALA A 535 -26.06 -9.80 10.51
CA ALA A 535 -26.13 -10.43 11.83
C ALA A 535 -24.77 -10.96 12.30
N SER A 536 -24.47 -10.75 13.59
CA SER A 536 -23.24 -11.22 14.22
C SER A 536 -23.18 -12.74 14.27
N THR A 537 -22.22 -13.30 13.56
CA THR A 537 -21.86 -14.72 13.59
C THR A 537 -20.35 -14.85 13.46
N PRO A 538 -19.74 -15.95 13.94
CA PRO A 538 -18.28 -16.10 13.84
C PRO A 538 -17.74 -15.90 12.42
N GLY A 539 -16.77 -15.00 12.26
CA GLY A 539 -16.08 -14.72 11.00
C GLY A 539 -16.84 -13.85 10.00
N GLN A 540 -17.99 -13.26 10.37
CA GLN A 540 -18.79 -12.41 9.46
C GLN A 540 -18.42 -10.92 9.52
N GLN A 541 -17.70 -10.47 10.57
CA GLN A 541 -17.31 -9.06 10.70
C GLN A 541 -18.49 -8.10 10.59
N SER A 542 -19.55 -8.40 11.31
CA SER A 542 -20.94 -7.93 11.08
C SER A 542 -21.10 -6.43 11.16
N VAL A 543 -20.43 -5.77 12.12
CA VAL A 543 -20.49 -4.32 12.33
C VAL A 543 -19.76 -3.61 11.19
N SER A 544 -18.50 -3.99 10.93
CA SER A 544 -17.71 -3.40 9.86
C SER A 544 -18.42 -3.54 8.51
N ARG A 545 -18.87 -4.73 8.13
CA ARG A 545 -19.61 -4.94 6.87
C ARG A 545 -20.91 -4.13 6.79
N THR A 546 -21.62 -3.97 7.90
CA THR A 546 -22.83 -3.15 7.90
C THR A 546 -22.49 -1.68 7.63
N LEU A 547 -21.48 -1.14 8.30
CA LEU A 547 -21.04 0.24 8.14
C LEU A 547 -20.48 0.50 6.72
N ASP A 548 -19.65 -0.41 6.22
CA ASP A 548 -19.09 -0.35 4.86
C ASP A 548 -20.21 -0.37 3.80
N PHE A 549 -21.18 -1.28 3.93
CA PHE A 549 -22.34 -1.30 3.04
C PHE A 549 -23.16 0.00 3.11
N CYS A 550 -23.30 0.60 4.29
CA CYS A 550 -23.98 1.91 4.42
C CYS A 550 -23.27 3.00 3.64
N TYR A 551 -21.93 3.07 3.72
CA TYR A 551 -21.13 3.99 2.94
C TYR A 551 -21.23 3.72 1.44
N ASP A 552 -21.06 2.48 1.02
CA ASP A 552 -21.10 2.07 -0.38
C ASP A 552 -22.47 2.34 -1.03
N TYR A 553 -23.56 2.04 -0.32
CA TYR A 553 -24.91 2.39 -0.79
C TYR A 553 -25.09 3.90 -0.92
N TRP A 554 -24.52 4.69 -0.01
CA TRP A 554 -24.54 6.15 -0.15
C TRP A 554 -23.80 6.58 -1.41
N CYS A 555 -22.64 6.02 -1.72
CA CYS A 555 -21.86 6.32 -2.92
C CYS A 555 -22.63 6.01 -4.21
N VAL A 556 -23.33 4.87 -4.27
CA VAL A 556 -24.20 4.53 -5.42
C VAL A 556 -25.39 5.47 -5.50
N GLY A 557 -25.97 5.86 -4.36
CA GLY A 557 -27.05 6.87 -4.27
C GLY A 557 -26.61 8.25 -4.78
N ALA A 558 -25.42 8.69 -4.41
CA ALA A 558 -24.80 9.93 -4.87
C ALA A 558 -24.60 9.94 -6.39
N MET A 559 -24.05 8.85 -6.93
CA MET A 559 -23.90 8.70 -8.39
C MET A 559 -25.25 8.70 -9.11
N ALA A 560 -26.23 7.98 -8.57
CA ALA A 560 -27.61 7.93 -9.11
C ALA A 560 -28.24 9.35 -9.14
N GLN A 561 -28.09 10.11 -8.05
CA GLN A 561 -28.59 11.48 -7.95
C GLN A 561 -27.99 12.38 -9.03
N MET A 562 -26.68 12.33 -9.22
CA MET A 562 -25.97 13.13 -10.24
C MET A 562 -26.36 12.75 -11.66
N LEU A 563 -26.78 11.52 -11.89
CA LEU A 563 -27.27 11.02 -13.18
C LEU A 563 -28.79 11.23 -13.37
N GLY A 564 -29.50 11.88 -12.44
CA GLY A 564 -30.95 12.08 -12.50
C GLY A 564 -31.78 10.80 -12.27
N LYS A 565 -31.19 9.72 -11.75
CA LYS A 565 -31.83 8.44 -11.48
C LYS A 565 -32.39 8.46 -10.06
N TYR A 566 -33.39 9.30 -9.81
CA TYR A 566 -33.84 9.67 -8.47
C TYR A 566 -34.47 8.52 -7.67
N ASP A 567 -35.11 7.53 -8.30
CA ASP A 567 -35.67 6.37 -7.61
C ASP A 567 -34.56 5.48 -7.02
N ASP A 568 -33.50 5.24 -7.78
CA ASP A 568 -32.30 4.56 -7.28
C ASP A 568 -31.62 5.37 -6.17
N ALA A 569 -31.45 6.68 -6.34
CA ALA A 569 -30.88 7.57 -5.33
C ALA A 569 -31.64 7.45 -4.01
N LYS A 570 -32.98 7.60 -4.03
CA LYS A 570 -33.83 7.45 -2.84
C LYS A 570 -33.70 6.09 -2.18
N ARG A 571 -33.66 5.03 -2.98
CA ARG A 571 -33.49 3.67 -2.50
C ARG A 571 -32.18 3.47 -1.77
N PHE A 572 -31.08 3.89 -2.39
CA PHE A 572 -29.73 3.68 -1.87
C PHE A 572 -29.46 4.59 -0.66
N TYR A 573 -29.89 5.82 -0.66
CA TYR A 573 -29.81 6.71 0.52
C TYR A 573 -30.61 6.15 1.71
N LYS A 574 -31.76 5.50 1.47
CA LYS A 574 -32.48 4.81 2.55
C LYS A 574 -31.66 3.68 3.17
N LEU A 575 -31.00 2.87 2.34
CA LEU A 575 -30.16 1.76 2.80
C LEU A 575 -28.93 2.27 3.56
N SER A 576 -28.35 3.41 3.16
CA SER A 576 -27.19 3.99 3.82
C SER A 576 -27.44 4.44 5.27
N GLN A 577 -28.72 4.58 5.68
CA GLN A 577 -29.08 4.96 7.03
C GLN A 577 -29.13 3.78 8.03
N ASN A 578 -28.91 2.57 7.53
CA ASN A 578 -29.01 1.36 8.35
C ASN A 578 -27.95 1.22 9.44
N TYR A 579 -26.87 2.01 9.41
CA TYR A 579 -25.87 2.08 10.48
C TYR A 579 -26.53 2.39 11.84
N LYS A 580 -27.66 3.14 11.85
CA LYS A 580 -28.44 3.48 13.06
C LYS A 580 -28.93 2.25 13.82
N ASN A 581 -29.12 1.12 13.14
CA ASN A 581 -29.56 -0.13 13.75
C ASN A 581 -28.48 -0.77 14.65
N LEU A 582 -27.22 -0.41 14.47
CA LEU A 582 -26.09 -0.94 15.25
C LEU A 582 -25.71 -0.07 16.45
N PHE A 583 -26.19 1.16 16.52
CA PHE A 583 -25.87 2.02 17.63
C PHE A 583 -26.62 1.59 18.90
N ASP A 584 -25.84 1.26 19.94
CA ASP A 584 -26.40 0.95 21.27
C ASP A 584 -26.30 2.19 22.19
N PRO A 585 -27.39 2.90 22.43
CA PRO A 585 -27.38 4.11 23.25
C PRO A 585 -26.97 3.85 24.71
N SER A 586 -27.08 2.61 25.20
CA SER A 586 -26.68 2.27 26.56
C SER A 586 -25.15 2.21 26.74
N THR A 587 -24.40 2.00 25.66
CA THR A 587 -22.94 1.93 25.67
C THR A 587 -22.29 3.06 24.87
N GLY A 588 -23.02 3.67 23.93
CA GLY A 588 -22.50 4.69 23.01
C GLY A 588 -21.53 4.12 21.96
N PHE A 589 -21.74 2.86 21.53
CA PHE A 589 -20.93 2.17 20.52
C PHE A 589 -21.79 1.50 19.45
N MET A 590 -21.19 1.30 18.26
CA MET A 590 -21.73 0.39 17.26
C MET A 590 -21.43 -1.04 17.70
N ARG A 591 -22.47 -1.88 17.85
CA ARG A 591 -22.37 -3.24 18.38
C ARG A 591 -22.95 -4.26 17.43
N GLY A 592 -22.41 -5.49 17.52
CA GLY A 592 -22.98 -6.65 16.83
C GLY A 592 -24.36 -7.03 17.35
N LYS A 593 -25.29 -7.29 16.43
CA LYS A 593 -26.62 -7.83 16.68
C LYS A 593 -26.76 -9.24 16.15
N LEU A 594 -27.43 -10.11 16.90
CA LEU A 594 -27.82 -11.42 16.43
C LEU A 594 -29.00 -11.32 15.44
N ALA A 595 -29.31 -12.39 14.72
CA ALA A 595 -30.40 -12.42 13.75
C ALA A 595 -31.80 -12.16 14.35
N ASP A 596 -32.00 -12.41 15.66
CA ASP A 596 -33.22 -12.12 16.42
C ASP A 596 -33.31 -10.65 16.91
N GLY A 597 -32.31 -9.83 16.59
CA GLY A 597 -32.25 -8.42 16.97
C GLY A 597 -31.65 -8.15 18.36
N SER A 598 -31.28 -9.16 19.12
CA SER A 598 -30.62 -9.01 20.43
C SER A 598 -29.13 -8.61 20.25
N TRP A 599 -28.62 -7.87 21.23
CA TRP A 599 -27.20 -7.51 21.23
C TRP A 599 -26.31 -8.73 21.51
N ARG A 600 -25.24 -8.89 20.74
CA ARG A 600 -24.23 -9.90 21.04
C ARG A 600 -23.58 -9.65 22.41
N LYS A 601 -23.33 -10.74 23.14
CA LYS A 601 -22.66 -10.73 24.45
C LYS A 601 -21.54 -11.78 24.48
N PRO A 602 -20.45 -11.56 25.25
CA PRO A 602 -20.14 -10.36 26.03
C PRO A 602 -19.81 -9.19 25.11
N PHE A 603 -19.70 -7.95 25.66
CA PHE A 603 -19.26 -6.78 24.93
C PHE A 603 -18.18 -6.04 25.72
N GLU A 604 -17.00 -5.95 25.13
CA GLU A 604 -15.82 -5.21 25.60
C GLU A 604 -15.37 -4.31 24.44
N PRO A 605 -15.44 -2.96 24.59
CA PRO A 605 -15.26 -2.06 23.44
C PRO A 605 -13.85 -2.00 22.86
N ASP A 606 -12.82 -2.37 23.65
CA ASP A 606 -11.41 -2.43 23.28
C ASP A 606 -10.95 -3.83 22.82
N ARG A 607 -11.89 -4.72 22.53
CA ARG A 607 -11.62 -6.06 22.06
C ARG A 607 -12.01 -6.24 20.61
N GLU A 608 -11.05 -6.66 19.79
CA GLU A 608 -11.34 -7.12 18.45
C GLU A 608 -12.09 -8.46 18.48
N TYR A 609 -13.32 -8.44 18.02
CA TYR A 609 -14.10 -9.64 17.78
C TYR A 609 -14.26 -9.83 16.28
N TRP A 610 -13.55 -10.76 15.68
CA TRP A 610 -13.66 -11.10 14.23
C TRP A 610 -15.08 -11.51 13.79
N ALA A 611 -16.00 -11.72 14.70
CA ALA A 611 -17.41 -11.84 14.39
C ALA A 611 -18.04 -10.49 14.02
N ASP A 612 -17.52 -9.38 14.57
CA ASP A 612 -18.13 -8.07 14.47
C ASP A 612 -17.27 -7.02 13.78
N TYR A 613 -15.95 -7.00 14.01
CA TYR A 613 -15.07 -5.94 13.55
C TYR A 613 -13.98 -6.49 12.62
N THR A 614 -13.63 -5.72 11.59
CA THR A 614 -12.53 -5.98 10.67
C THR A 614 -11.36 -5.12 11.10
N GLU A 615 -10.25 -5.76 11.53
CA GLU A 615 -9.00 -5.07 11.88
C GLU A 615 -9.22 -3.81 12.73
N SER A 616 -10.15 -3.87 13.64
CA SER A 616 -10.58 -2.77 14.50
C SER A 616 -11.34 -3.30 15.70
N ASP A 617 -11.69 -2.43 16.61
CA ASP A 617 -12.60 -2.71 17.71
C ASP A 617 -13.81 -1.75 17.67
N ALA A 618 -14.62 -1.74 18.73
CA ALA A 618 -15.80 -0.89 18.77
C ALA A 618 -15.46 0.60 18.82
N TRP A 619 -14.27 0.98 19.26
CA TRP A 619 -13.87 2.39 19.33
C TRP A 619 -13.71 2.97 17.93
N GLN A 620 -12.89 2.36 17.05
CA GLN A 620 -12.68 2.84 15.69
C GLN A 620 -13.95 2.65 14.85
N ALA A 621 -14.56 1.45 14.90
CA ALA A 621 -15.74 1.14 14.09
C ALA A 621 -16.93 2.06 14.36
N THR A 622 -17.09 2.58 15.60
CA THR A 622 -18.20 3.50 15.94
C THR A 622 -18.20 4.77 15.10
N PHE A 623 -17.05 5.22 14.63
CA PHE A 623 -16.92 6.44 13.85
C PHE A 623 -16.91 6.21 12.33
N ASN A 624 -17.02 4.97 11.85
CA ASN A 624 -17.01 4.65 10.43
C ASN A 624 -18.35 4.97 9.73
N VAL A 625 -18.81 6.23 9.88
CA VAL A 625 -20.05 6.79 9.31
C VAL A 625 -19.73 8.06 8.52
N MET A 626 -18.80 7.98 7.58
CA MET A 626 -18.31 9.13 6.83
C MET A 626 -19.38 9.78 5.93
N GLN A 627 -20.39 9.03 5.53
CA GLN A 627 -21.48 9.50 4.66
C GLN A 627 -22.54 10.32 5.41
N ASP A 628 -22.61 10.27 6.73
CA ASP A 628 -23.65 10.95 7.53
C ASP A 628 -23.18 11.28 8.94
N VAL A 629 -22.11 12.11 9.03
CA VAL A 629 -21.52 12.49 10.32
C VAL A 629 -22.54 13.22 11.20
N GLN A 630 -23.42 14.07 10.63
CA GLN A 630 -24.47 14.73 11.40
C GLN A 630 -25.46 13.70 11.99
N GLY A 631 -25.85 12.69 11.21
CA GLY A 631 -26.70 11.61 11.71
C GLY A 631 -26.04 10.80 12.84
N LEU A 632 -24.71 10.64 12.80
CA LEU A 632 -23.96 10.04 13.91
C LEU A 632 -23.97 10.96 15.14
N ILE A 633 -23.78 12.28 14.99
CA ILE A 633 -23.88 13.25 16.08
C ILE A 633 -25.26 13.20 16.72
N ASP A 634 -26.31 13.11 15.91
CA ASP A 634 -27.70 13.07 16.38
C ASP A 634 -27.98 11.84 17.25
N LEU A 635 -27.30 10.70 17.02
CA LEU A 635 -27.39 9.50 17.84
C LEU A 635 -26.83 9.71 19.25
N TYR A 636 -25.87 10.62 19.44
CA TYR A 636 -25.37 11.03 20.77
C TYR A 636 -26.22 12.10 21.44
N GLY A 637 -27.19 12.69 20.74
CA GLY A 637 -28.15 13.65 21.25
C GLY A 637 -27.68 15.11 21.31
N SER A 638 -26.35 15.37 21.26
CA SER A 638 -25.83 16.74 21.16
C SER A 638 -24.39 16.79 20.63
N ASP A 639 -23.97 17.99 20.16
CA ASP A 639 -22.59 18.25 19.74
C ASP A 639 -21.60 17.96 20.88
N GLU A 640 -21.92 18.37 22.11
CA GLU A 640 -21.07 18.21 23.29
C GLU A 640 -20.88 16.72 23.66
N ALA A 641 -21.96 15.91 23.58
CA ALA A 641 -21.86 14.48 23.86
C ALA A 641 -21.00 13.75 22.82
N PHE A 642 -21.12 14.11 21.54
CA PHE A 642 -20.28 13.58 20.49
C PHE A 642 -18.81 13.99 20.67
N ILE A 643 -18.55 15.27 20.97
CA ILE A 643 -17.20 15.77 21.27
C ILE A 643 -16.60 15.02 22.48
N ALA A 644 -17.38 14.80 23.53
CA ALA A 644 -16.92 14.06 24.70
C ALA A 644 -16.56 12.60 24.36
N LYS A 645 -17.31 11.96 23.44
CA LYS A 645 -16.98 10.61 22.96
C LYS A 645 -15.69 10.59 22.14
N LEU A 646 -15.47 11.58 21.26
CA LEU A 646 -14.20 11.73 20.53
C LEU A 646 -13.03 12.02 21.49
N ASP A 647 -13.23 12.87 22.50
CA ASP A 647 -12.19 13.13 23.51
C ASP A 647 -11.84 11.85 24.27
N ALA A 648 -12.84 11.04 24.63
CA ALA A 648 -12.64 9.76 25.28
C ALA A 648 -11.86 8.79 24.38
N PHE A 649 -12.14 8.78 23.07
CA PHE A 649 -11.42 7.95 22.08
C PHE A 649 -9.91 8.26 22.07
N PHE A 650 -9.51 9.54 22.01
CA PHE A 650 -8.11 9.94 21.96
C PHE A 650 -7.40 9.89 23.32
N THR A 651 -8.12 9.76 24.44
CA THR A 651 -7.55 9.77 25.80
C THR A 651 -7.73 8.45 26.56
N ALA A 652 -8.47 7.51 25.99
CA ALA A 652 -8.58 6.15 26.55
C ALA A 652 -7.22 5.44 26.53
N PRO A 653 -6.99 4.47 27.40
CA PRO A 653 -5.75 3.68 27.37
C PRO A 653 -5.57 3.02 25.98
N SER A 654 -4.35 3.08 25.46
CA SER A 654 -3.96 2.39 24.21
C SER A 654 -3.87 0.88 24.43
N ARG A 655 -5.00 0.24 24.65
CA ARG A 655 -5.12 -1.20 24.81
C ARG A 655 -6.00 -1.73 23.67
N VAL A 656 -5.50 -2.74 22.99
CA VAL A 656 -6.29 -3.52 22.04
C VAL A 656 -6.06 -4.98 22.39
N PHE A 657 -7.12 -5.68 22.72
CA PHE A 657 -7.09 -7.14 22.87
C PHE A 657 -7.33 -7.76 21.49
N SER A 658 -6.31 -7.66 20.64
CA SER A 658 -6.34 -8.14 19.27
C SER A 658 -5.25 -9.16 19.01
N SER A 659 -5.52 -10.09 18.12
CA SER A 659 -4.52 -10.94 17.50
C SER A 659 -4.03 -10.38 16.14
N SER A 660 -4.62 -9.26 15.68
CA SER A 660 -4.23 -8.62 14.42
C SER A 660 -3.07 -7.66 14.66
N PRO A 661 -1.94 -7.84 13.96
CA PRO A 661 -0.83 -6.89 14.01
C PRO A 661 -1.14 -5.56 13.30
N ASP A 662 -2.21 -5.50 12.49
CA ASP A 662 -2.62 -4.31 11.75
C ASP A 662 -3.06 -3.17 12.68
N ILE A 663 -3.59 -3.48 13.87
CA ILE A 663 -4.00 -2.47 14.86
C ILE A 663 -2.76 -1.91 15.57
N SER A 664 -2.20 -0.86 15.02
CA SER A 664 -0.93 -0.25 15.44
C SER A 664 -0.96 1.27 15.41
N GLY A 665 0.12 1.95 15.81
CA GLY A 665 0.21 3.42 15.77
C GLY A 665 -0.78 4.12 16.70
N MET A 666 -0.90 3.65 17.95
CA MET A 666 -1.96 4.06 18.87
C MET A 666 -1.76 5.45 19.48
N VAL A 667 -2.80 6.31 19.37
CA VAL A 667 -2.96 7.55 20.14
C VAL A 667 -4.30 7.48 20.88
N GLY A 668 -4.28 7.07 22.14
CA GLY A 668 -5.50 6.60 22.80
C GLY A 668 -6.01 5.34 22.14
N GLN A 669 -7.25 5.38 21.65
CA GLN A 669 -7.84 4.29 20.84
C GLN A 669 -7.78 4.58 19.31
N ASP A 670 -7.14 5.67 18.91
CA ASP A 670 -6.82 5.94 17.51
C ASP A 670 -5.70 5.02 17.04
N ALA A 671 -6.02 4.02 16.27
CA ALA A 671 -5.08 3.10 15.67
C ALA A 671 -4.68 3.62 14.27
N GLN A 672 -3.85 4.67 14.24
CA GLN A 672 -3.47 5.36 12.99
C GLN A 672 -2.82 4.42 11.97
N GLY A 673 -2.21 3.33 12.41
CA GLY A 673 -1.61 2.32 11.55
C GLY A 673 -2.61 1.48 10.78
N ASN A 674 -3.93 1.72 10.92
CA ASN A 674 -4.97 1.06 10.15
C ASN A 674 -6.10 2.02 9.74
N GLU A 675 -6.69 1.80 8.58
CA GLU A 675 -7.58 2.70 7.85
C GLU A 675 -8.85 3.10 8.57
N PRO A 676 -9.51 2.25 9.39
CA PRO A 676 -10.72 2.66 10.12
C PRO A 676 -10.53 3.92 10.98
N SER A 677 -9.29 4.23 11.38
CA SER A 677 -8.95 5.41 12.21
C SER A 677 -8.70 6.68 11.42
N ASN A 678 -8.25 6.61 10.17
CA ASN A 678 -7.63 7.72 9.46
C ASN A 678 -8.50 9.00 9.35
N HIS A 679 -9.82 8.89 9.32
CA HIS A 679 -10.73 10.05 9.22
C HIS A 679 -11.16 10.61 10.58
N ILE A 680 -10.99 9.85 11.67
CA ILE A 680 -11.57 10.18 12.98
C ILE A 680 -11.03 11.51 13.56
N PRO A 681 -9.72 11.85 13.46
CA PRO A 681 -9.22 13.14 13.93
C PRO A 681 -9.89 14.35 13.27
N TYR A 682 -10.51 14.15 12.10
CA TYR A 682 -11.15 15.21 11.31
C TYR A 682 -12.66 15.35 11.55
N LEU A 683 -13.24 14.64 12.53
CA LEU A 683 -14.68 14.67 12.80
C LEU A 683 -15.13 15.85 13.67
N TYR A 684 -14.26 16.45 14.48
CA TYR A 684 -14.64 17.54 15.39
C TYR A 684 -15.27 18.78 14.73
N PRO A 685 -14.88 19.20 13.50
CA PRO A 685 -15.50 20.37 12.85
C PRO A 685 -16.97 20.20 12.56
N PHE A 686 -17.46 18.97 12.36
CA PHE A 686 -18.89 18.69 12.17
C PHE A 686 -19.72 18.99 13.44
N ALA A 687 -19.10 18.88 14.62
CA ALA A 687 -19.68 19.27 15.90
C ALA A 687 -19.27 20.69 16.36
N GLY A 688 -18.64 21.50 15.49
CA GLY A 688 -18.28 22.88 15.77
C GLY A 688 -17.03 23.06 16.64
N ALA A 689 -16.11 22.09 16.67
CA ALA A 689 -14.87 22.16 17.44
C ALA A 689 -13.60 21.94 16.59
N PRO A 690 -13.37 22.68 15.49
CA PRO A 690 -12.24 22.46 14.57
C PRO A 690 -10.87 22.56 15.24
N TRP A 691 -10.74 23.36 16.29
CA TRP A 691 -9.50 23.48 17.05
C TRP A 691 -9.04 22.15 17.69
N LYS A 692 -9.96 21.21 17.99
CA LYS A 692 -9.62 19.88 18.48
C LYS A 692 -9.05 18.99 17.37
N THR A 693 -9.57 19.08 16.14
CA THR A 693 -8.94 18.47 14.96
C THR A 693 -7.50 18.94 14.81
N GLN A 694 -7.24 20.26 14.86
CA GLN A 694 -5.91 20.84 14.73
C GLN A 694 -4.92 20.29 15.78
N TYR A 695 -5.40 20.07 17.00
CA TYR A 695 -4.62 19.49 18.09
C TYR A 695 -4.28 18.02 17.87
N TRP A 696 -5.28 17.21 17.48
CA TRP A 696 -5.08 15.77 17.37
C TRP A 696 -4.32 15.37 16.11
N VAL A 697 -4.59 15.98 14.95
CA VAL A 697 -3.86 15.65 13.71
C VAL A 697 -2.36 15.91 13.83
N ARG A 698 -1.92 16.92 14.61
CA ARG A 698 -0.49 17.15 14.88
C ARG A 698 0.14 16.02 15.68
N ARG A 699 -0.61 15.43 16.61
CA ARG A 699 -0.14 14.30 17.43
C ARG A 699 -0.09 13.02 16.66
N VAL A 700 -1.11 12.77 15.88
CA VAL A 700 -1.16 11.60 15.00
C VAL A 700 -0.08 11.70 13.93
N ALA A 701 0.08 12.86 13.30
CA ALA A 701 1.13 13.07 12.29
C ALA A 701 2.56 12.94 12.87
N ALA A 702 2.75 13.13 14.18
CA ALA A 702 4.05 12.93 14.83
C ALA A 702 4.48 11.47 14.96
N LEU A 703 3.61 10.51 14.64
CA LEU A 703 3.99 9.10 14.51
C LEU A 703 4.84 8.84 13.26
N TYR A 704 4.73 9.70 12.25
CA TYR A 704 5.49 9.59 11.01
C TYR A 704 6.84 10.32 11.15
N ASN A 705 7.91 9.66 10.70
CA ASN A 705 9.27 10.22 10.77
C ASN A 705 10.15 9.66 9.65
N ASN A 706 11.42 10.10 9.58
CA ASN A 706 12.34 9.70 8.50
C ASN A 706 13.20 8.48 8.83
N THR A 707 12.79 7.65 9.79
CA THR A 707 13.47 6.38 10.11
C THR A 707 12.84 5.18 9.37
N PRO A 708 13.49 4.02 9.34
CA PRO A 708 12.88 2.80 8.79
C PRO A 708 11.54 2.43 9.43
N ASP A 709 11.34 2.72 10.73
CA ASP A 709 10.08 2.51 11.45
C ASP A 709 9.10 3.69 11.30
N GLY A 710 9.34 4.58 10.35
CA GLY A 710 8.70 5.88 10.24
C GLY A 710 7.27 5.89 9.68
N ILE A 711 6.63 4.73 9.49
CA ILE A 711 5.21 4.60 9.16
C ILE A 711 4.54 3.81 10.30
N PRO A 712 3.40 4.29 10.86
CA PRO A 712 2.82 3.72 12.07
C PRO A 712 2.13 2.35 11.89
N GLY A 713 2.01 1.82 10.69
CA GLY A 713 1.40 0.53 10.33
C GLY A 713 1.62 0.21 8.86
N ASN A 714 0.83 -0.70 8.30
CA ASN A 714 0.88 -1.04 6.88
C ASN A 714 0.65 0.21 6.02
N ASP A 715 1.51 0.47 5.03
CA ASP A 715 1.33 1.63 4.14
C ASP A 715 0.15 1.47 3.16
N ASP A 716 -0.29 0.22 2.97
CA ASP A 716 -1.44 -0.21 2.17
C ASP A 716 -1.55 0.51 0.83
N CYS A 717 -0.56 0.22 -0.03
CA CYS A 717 -0.45 0.76 -1.38
C CYS A 717 -0.43 2.31 -1.41
N GLY A 718 0.17 2.93 -0.38
CA GLY A 718 0.34 4.38 -0.30
C GLY A 718 -0.74 5.12 0.48
N GLN A 719 -1.72 4.40 1.10
CA GLN A 719 -2.81 5.07 1.83
C GLN A 719 -2.32 5.82 3.06
N LEU A 720 -1.51 5.20 3.95
CA LEU A 720 -1.00 5.90 5.13
C LEU A 720 -0.06 7.04 4.76
N SER A 721 0.80 6.84 3.77
CA SER A 721 1.67 7.89 3.22
C SER A 721 0.86 9.05 2.63
N SER A 722 -0.21 8.79 1.88
CA SER A 722 -1.08 9.83 1.32
C SER A 722 -1.88 10.56 2.39
N TRP A 723 -2.29 9.86 3.46
CA TRP A 723 -2.87 10.51 4.65
C TRP A 723 -1.89 11.53 5.23
N PHE A 724 -0.63 11.13 5.43
CA PHE A 724 0.39 12.03 5.96
C PHE A 724 0.64 13.22 5.01
N ALA A 725 0.76 12.97 3.70
CA ALA A 725 1.00 14.03 2.72
C ALA A 725 -0.13 15.07 2.69
N LEU A 726 -1.41 14.63 2.67
CA LEU A 726 -2.57 15.52 2.74
C LEU A 726 -2.64 16.27 4.08
N THR A 727 -2.41 15.57 5.19
CA THR A 727 -2.39 16.16 6.54
C THR A 727 -1.27 17.20 6.67
N ALA A 728 -0.09 16.93 6.12
CA ALA A 728 1.02 17.90 6.10
C ALA A 728 0.68 19.16 5.30
N LEU A 729 -0.11 19.04 4.23
CA LEU A 729 -0.66 20.19 3.49
C LEU A 729 -1.75 20.95 4.28
N GLY A 730 -2.32 20.33 5.31
CA GLY A 730 -3.28 20.93 6.22
C GLY A 730 -4.73 20.58 5.97
N PHE A 731 -5.05 19.54 5.21
CA PHE A 731 -6.43 19.11 4.95
C PHE A 731 -6.54 17.60 4.66
N TYR A 732 -7.72 17.03 4.89
CA TYR A 732 -8.01 15.62 4.60
C TYR A 732 -9.52 15.42 4.31
N PRO A 733 -9.91 14.51 3.39
CA PRO A 733 -11.32 14.21 3.15
C PRO A 733 -11.85 13.22 4.18
N VAL A 734 -12.93 13.56 4.90
CA VAL A 734 -13.68 12.60 5.73
C VAL A 734 -14.53 11.70 4.84
N ASN A 735 -15.26 12.31 3.91
CA ASN A 735 -15.95 11.59 2.85
C ASN A 735 -15.22 11.82 1.52
N ALA A 736 -14.55 10.79 1.02
CA ALA A 736 -13.74 10.90 -0.19
C ALA A 736 -14.54 11.25 -1.45
N VAL A 737 -15.87 11.05 -1.46
CA VAL A 737 -16.72 11.27 -2.63
C VAL A 737 -17.18 12.72 -2.77
N ASN A 738 -17.56 13.38 -1.67
CA ASN A 738 -18.30 14.66 -1.74
C ASN A 738 -17.46 15.87 -2.18
N GLY A 739 -16.16 15.70 -2.38
CA GLY A 739 -15.27 16.79 -2.82
C GLY A 739 -14.89 17.80 -1.72
N VAL A 740 -15.20 17.52 -0.46
CA VAL A 740 -14.91 18.38 0.70
C VAL A 740 -13.66 17.90 1.43
N TYR A 741 -12.77 18.83 1.75
CA TYR A 741 -11.56 18.60 2.54
C TYR A 741 -11.65 19.40 3.85
N ILE A 742 -11.51 18.70 4.96
CA ILE A 742 -11.56 19.30 6.30
C ILE A 742 -10.17 19.90 6.61
N LEU A 743 -10.14 21.16 7.06
CA LEU A 743 -8.91 21.82 7.46
C LEU A 743 -8.44 21.29 8.81
N GLY A 744 -7.23 20.77 8.81
CA GLY A 744 -6.49 20.34 10.01
C GLY A 744 -5.46 21.40 10.43
N SER A 745 -4.26 20.93 10.79
CA SER A 745 -3.14 21.80 11.14
C SER A 745 -1.95 21.50 10.22
N PRO A 746 -1.60 22.38 9.28
CA PRO A 746 -0.55 22.11 8.30
C PRO A 746 0.81 21.90 8.98
N LEU A 747 1.64 21.00 8.43
CA LEU A 747 3.05 20.88 8.78
C LEU A 747 3.92 21.75 7.88
N VAL A 748 3.49 22.03 6.66
CA VAL A 748 4.19 22.92 5.73
C VAL A 748 4.16 24.37 6.22
N ARG A 749 5.23 25.13 5.97
CA ARG A 749 5.23 26.61 6.04
C ARG A 749 4.60 27.19 4.80
N ARG A 750 4.91 26.60 3.66
CA ARG A 750 4.34 26.93 2.35
C ARG A 750 4.31 25.70 1.47
N ALA A 751 3.25 25.57 0.69
CA ALA A 751 3.19 24.58 -0.37
C ALA A 751 2.59 25.19 -1.64
N VAL A 752 2.98 24.65 -2.79
CA VAL A 752 2.42 24.97 -4.10
C VAL A 752 2.01 23.68 -4.78
N MET A 753 0.73 23.52 -4.98
CA MET A 753 0.14 22.44 -5.77
C MET A 753 -0.06 22.93 -7.19
N ARG A 754 0.48 22.22 -8.17
CA ARG A 754 0.31 22.54 -9.59
C ARG A 754 -0.60 21.49 -10.22
N ASP A 755 -1.60 21.94 -10.95
CA ASP A 755 -2.38 21.00 -11.73
C ASP A 755 -1.51 20.44 -12.88
N PRO A 756 -1.17 19.13 -12.88
CA PRO A 756 -0.38 18.52 -13.96
C PRO A 756 -1.09 18.52 -15.32
N ALA A 757 -2.41 18.74 -15.35
CA ALA A 757 -3.20 18.86 -16.58
C ALA A 757 -3.12 20.25 -17.23
N GLY A 758 -2.36 21.19 -16.63
CA GLY A 758 -2.13 22.52 -17.16
C GLY A 758 -3.12 23.59 -16.68
N GLY A 759 -3.84 23.33 -15.60
CA GLY A 759 -4.68 24.27 -14.87
C GLY A 759 -3.88 25.25 -14.00
N GLY A 760 -4.53 25.80 -12.99
CA GLY A 760 -3.97 26.80 -12.08
C GLY A 760 -2.95 26.24 -11.08
N THR A 761 -2.40 27.12 -10.26
CA THR A 761 -1.64 26.74 -9.07
C THR A 761 -2.42 27.11 -7.83
N PHE A 762 -2.43 26.23 -6.85
CA PHE A 762 -2.99 26.48 -5.53
C PHE A 762 -1.86 26.55 -4.50
N SER A 763 -1.76 27.67 -3.78
CA SER A 763 -0.74 27.91 -2.77
C SER A 763 -1.35 27.77 -1.38
N ILE A 764 -0.61 27.14 -0.47
CA ILE A 764 -0.94 27.08 0.95
C ILE A 764 0.18 27.84 1.68
N ILE A 765 -0.20 28.80 2.52
CA ILE A 765 0.73 29.62 3.31
C ILE A 765 0.29 29.51 4.78
N ALA A 766 1.15 28.94 5.60
CA ALA A 766 0.91 28.83 7.04
C ALA A 766 1.87 29.75 7.79
N GLU A 767 1.43 30.98 8.00
CA GLU A 767 2.18 31.99 8.74
C GLU A 767 2.30 31.62 10.21
N ASN A 768 3.47 31.89 10.82
CA ASN A 768 3.75 31.54 12.20
C ASN A 768 3.70 30.03 12.52
N ASN A 769 3.80 29.19 11.53
CA ASN A 769 3.74 27.75 11.71
C ASN A 769 5.00 27.22 12.42
N ARG A 770 4.83 26.79 13.67
CA ARG A 770 5.85 26.22 14.56
C ARG A 770 5.24 25.02 15.31
N PRO A 771 6.05 24.16 15.94
CA PRO A 771 5.52 23.02 16.71
C PRO A 771 4.48 23.40 17.77
N GLU A 772 4.66 24.52 18.48
CA GLU A 772 3.74 25.02 19.48
C GLU A 772 2.48 25.71 18.89
N ASN A 773 2.55 26.19 17.66
CA ASN A 773 1.47 26.94 16.99
C ASN A 773 0.64 25.98 16.11
N CYS A 774 -0.08 25.05 16.73
CA CYS A 774 -0.87 24.07 15.99
C CYS A 774 -2.29 24.56 15.63
N TYR A 775 -2.75 25.70 16.17
CA TYR A 775 -4.10 26.17 15.95
C TYR A 775 -4.18 27.25 14.87
N ILE A 776 -5.22 27.20 14.05
CA ILE A 776 -5.57 28.25 13.08
C ILE A 776 -6.30 29.35 13.83
N LYS A 777 -5.69 30.54 13.90
CA LYS A 777 -6.28 31.75 14.47
C LYS A 777 -7.19 32.44 13.47
N ARG A 778 -6.79 32.42 12.18
CA ARG A 778 -7.53 33.05 11.07
C ARG A 778 -7.17 32.35 9.78
N ALA A 779 -8.17 32.17 8.92
CA ALA A 779 -7.99 31.64 7.59
C ALA A 779 -8.50 32.63 6.54
N LYS A 780 -7.87 32.65 5.38
CA LYS A 780 -8.34 33.33 4.17
C LYS A 780 -8.20 32.42 2.96
N LEU A 781 -9.16 32.53 2.04
CA LEU A 781 -9.10 31.89 0.74
C LEU A 781 -9.18 33.00 -0.31
N ASN A 782 -8.16 33.12 -1.15
CA ASN A 782 -8.05 34.16 -2.19
C ASN A 782 -8.24 35.59 -1.61
N GLY A 783 -7.59 35.88 -0.48
CA GLY A 783 -7.65 37.17 0.21
C GLY A 783 -8.93 37.42 1.01
N LYS A 784 -9.97 36.58 0.90
CA LYS A 784 -11.24 36.72 1.63
C LYS A 784 -11.19 35.88 2.91
N ILE A 785 -11.77 36.42 4.00
CA ILE A 785 -11.89 35.68 5.25
C ILE A 785 -12.66 34.37 4.99
N LEU A 786 -12.10 33.26 5.49
CA LEU A 786 -12.70 31.94 5.47
C LEU A 786 -13.17 31.61 6.90
N ASP A 787 -14.48 31.62 7.10
CA ASP A 787 -15.14 31.40 8.41
C ASP A 787 -15.46 29.92 8.67
N ARG A 788 -15.19 29.04 7.70
CA ARG A 788 -15.44 27.61 7.75
C ARG A 788 -14.13 26.82 7.82
N ALA A 789 -14.17 25.67 8.50
CA ALA A 789 -13.01 24.78 8.66
C ALA A 789 -12.92 23.70 7.55
N TRP A 790 -13.24 24.05 6.31
CA TRP A 790 -13.19 23.14 5.16
C TRP A 790 -13.09 23.93 3.84
N ILE A 791 -12.57 23.25 2.81
CA ILE A 791 -12.48 23.74 1.42
C ILE A 791 -12.94 22.65 0.47
N THR A 792 -13.20 23.01 -0.78
CA THR A 792 -13.65 22.07 -1.81
C THR A 792 -12.55 21.75 -2.82
N HIS A 793 -12.68 20.59 -3.48
CA HIS A 793 -11.80 20.20 -4.59
C HIS A 793 -11.83 21.24 -5.72
N GLY A 794 -13.01 21.78 -6.03
CA GLY A 794 -13.16 22.82 -7.05
C GLY A 794 -12.42 24.11 -6.71
N GLU A 795 -12.40 24.54 -5.44
CA GLU A 795 -11.63 25.70 -4.99
C GLU A 795 -10.12 25.48 -5.11
N ILE A 796 -9.64 24.26 -4.83
CA ILE A 796 -8.22 23.93 -5.03
C ILE A 796 -7.86 23.96 -6.52
N LEU A 797 -8.66 23.31 -7.37
CA LEU A 797 -8.39 23.27 -8.82
C LEU A 797 -8.56 24.62 -9.51
N ALA A 798 -9.43 25.50 -9.00
CA ALA A 798 -9.54 26.87 -9.50
C ALA A 798 -8.26 27.68 -9.31
N GLY A 799 -7.35 27.19 -8.51
CA GLY A 799 -6.11 27.88 -8.16
C GLY A 799 -6.32 29.01 -7.14
N GLY A 800 -5.23 29.68 -6.79
CA GLY A 800 -5.26 30.76 -5.80
C GLY A 800 -4.47 30.44 -4.54
N GLU A 801 -4.93 30.97 -3.39
CA GLU A 801 -4.14 30.95 -2.17
C GLU A 801 -5.00 30.69 -0.93
N LEU A 802 -4.58 29.72 -0.09
CA LEU A 802 -5.07 29.51 1.27
C LEU A 802 -4.05 30.04 2.27
N GLU A 803 -4.38 31.11 2.95
CA GLU A 803 -3.57 31.71 4.01
C GLU A 803 -4.09 31.27 5.37
N LEU A 804 -3.22 30.73 6.22
CA LEU A 804 -3.51 30.29 7.59
C LEU A 804 -2.57 31.01 8.56
N ASP A 805 -3.12 31.82 9.47
CA ASP A 805 -2.37 32.46 10.56
C ASP A 805 -2.40 31.53 11.78
N MET A 806 -1.26 30.92 12.08
CA MET A 806 -1.13 29.88 13.13
C MET A 806 -0.87 30.48 14.51
N SER A 807 -1.34 29.81 15.56
CA SER A 807 -1.29 30.26 16.96
C SER A 807 -1.07 29.10 17.94
N ALA A 808 -0.46 29.40 19.09
CA ALA A 808 -0.38 28.48 20.22
C ALA A 808 -1.70 28.37 21.01
N LYS A 809 -2.64 29.29 20.81
CA LYS A 809 -3.93 29.32 21.50
C LYS A 809 -5.06 28.95 20.53
N PRO A 810 -5.98 28.06 20.97
CA PRO A 810 -7.11 27.68 20.14
C PRO A 810 -8.08 28.83 19.89
N GLU A 811 -8.51 29.01 18.64
CA GLU A 811 -9.62 29.89 18.27
C GLU A 811 -10.91 29.05 18.26
N LYS A 812 -11.71 29.18 19.33
CA LYS A 812 -12.86 28.32 19.57
C LYS A 812 -14.13 28.75 18.83
N ASP A 813 -14.19 29.98 18.36
CA ASP A 813 -15.36 30.51 17.66
C ASP A 813 -15.28 30.30 16.14
N TRP A 814 -14.08 30.14 15.57
CA TRP A 814 -13.88 29.86 14.17
C TRP A 814 -14.46 28.48 13.76
N GLY A 815 -15.33 28.47 12.74
CA GLY A 815 -15.97 27.27 12.23
C GLY A 815 -17.01 26.63 13.15
N ARG A 816 -17.41 27.29 14.24
CA ARG A 816 -18.32 26.78 15.26
C ARG A 816 -19.79 26.83 14.81
N ASP A 817 -20.20 27.92 14.16
CA ASP A 817 -21.60 28.10 13.74
C ASP A 817 -22.06 26.96 12.82
N ARG A 818 -23.25 26.42 13.04
CA ARG A 818 -23.83 25.35 12.24
C ARG A 818 -23.88 25.64 10.74
N LYS A 819 -24.02 26.92 10.35
CA LYS A 819 -24.10 27.33 8.94
C LYS A 819 -22.78 27.19 8.18
N VAL A 820 -21.67 27.20 8.89
CA VAL A 820 -20.32 27.13 8.31
C VAL A 820 -19.62 25.79 8.57
N ARG A 821 -20.29 24.84 9.24
CA ARG A 821 -19.77 23.50 9.45
C ARG A 821 -19.65 22.71 8.13
N PRO A 822 -18.81 21.67 8.08
CA PRO A 822 -18.72 20.84 6.88
C PRO A 822 -20.07 20.21 6.54
N PRO A 823 -20.44 20.11 5.26
CA PRO A 823 -21.62 19.38 4.83
C PRO A 823 -21.46 17.89 5.14
N SER A 824 -22.46 17.30 5.78
CA SER A 824 -22.43 15.91 6.23
C SER A 824 -22.73 14.93 5.09
N SER A 825 -23.96 14.93 4.59
CA SER A 825 -24.46 13.95 3.63
C SER A 825 -24.72 14.52 2.23
N LEU A 826 -24.33 15.77 1.98
CA LEU A 826 -24.58 16.45 0.70
C LEU A 826 -23.35 16.38 -0.21
N LEU A 827 -23.60 16.31 -1.53
CA LEU A 827 -22.59 16.57 -2.55
C LEU A 827 -22.42 18.10 -2.71
N VAL A 828 -21.17 18.55 -2.85
CA VAL A 828 -20.82 19.96 -3.01
C VAL A 828 -20.18 20.22 -4.37
#